data_813cd7fd07291863d4cd048525fe1c7e
#
_entry.id   813cd7fd07291863d4cd048525fe1c7e
#
_cell.length_a   1.000
_cell.length_b   1.000
_cell.length_c   1.000
_cell.angle_alpha   90.00
_cell.angle_beta   90.00
_cell.angle_gamma   90.00
#
_symmetry.space_group_name_H-M   'P 1'
#
loop_
_entity.id
_entity.type
_entity.pdbx_description
1 polymer ?
#
loop_
_entity_poly.entity_id
_entity_poly.type
_entity_poly.pdbx_seq_one_letter_code
_entity_poly.pdbx_strand_id
1 'polypeptide(L)'
;MNKTSTRAMNKFIKLSFLASNALILSLPLLAAENSHDGENVSNGDFSGTPHANSSWIGCTAINTVFSSSRNPTDYTNSNFASANLTNASFIDATLSGANFTNANLNYVSFVDALLDDADFTNSIITNTNMGKVVVRGFTKEQLYSTASYKNRDLTGIILANNNLKDWNFSGQNLSGTRFNLADLTGVDFTNSIITSAYIGYSDNFTKEQLYSTASYKNKDLTGVQFDDLKMNGWNFAGQNLTNVSFSGTSLSNADFTDSIITGASLYFATDRGFKKEQFYSTLSYKNKDLTGVDLGDNDLAGWDFSGQNLTNVSFYASDLTDTNLTDSIITGASFWRASATLTEHQFYSTLSYKNKSLVGLNMKNNTLNGWDFSGQNLTSTTFERTNLVTANFAGANLTGVNFAYADLRGVNFAGATFNNTTLTGVDITNTDFRGAIIESIIGTPTYKNTIWSDGTIQNFTMKSSSDSFSISKYVPLSGGESISAKIAQSASISAWAMLTLETGAYLEVVDGAVLTAKNGSTITINTDGVTKFEVGENSGLVMEDGAVLQINIEETARNAEAYTFSVINWQENSIIEGLDSLIKGETLLLSVNGEAFSGIWDYILSDNQLTVSMQVPEPAVYAAVFGALALAYAACRRRK
;
A
#
# COMPACT_ATOMS: atom_id res chain seq x y z
N MET A 1 15.75 17.75 40.20
CA MET A 1 15.64 17.09 41.53
C MET A 1 15.31 15.63 41.22
N ASN A 2 16.03 14.54 41.49
CA ASN A 2 17.32 14.34 42.13
C ASN A 2 17.99 13.12 41.46
N LYS A 3 19.21 13.29 40.98
CA LYS A 3 20.08 12.23 40.45
C LYS A 3 20.84 11.48 41.57
N THR A 4 20.19 11.08 42.63
CA THR A 4 20.89 10.52 43.82
C THR A 4 20.37 9.17 44.32
N SER A 5 19.38 8.53 43.66
CA SER A 5 18.89 7.21 44.12
C SER A 5 19.44 6.00 43.37
N THR A 6 20.08 6.19 42.21
CA THR A 6 20.58 5.09 41.37
C THR A 6 22.06 4.71 41.66
N ARG A 7 22.72 5.43 42.58
CA ARG A 7 24.12 5.15 42.94
C ARG A 7 24.31 4.31 44.20
N ALA A 8 23.24 4.13 44.99
CA ALA A 8 23.28 3.33 46.21
C ALA A 8 23.01 1.83 45.96
N MET A 9 22.25 1.46 44.94
CA MET A 9 21.91 0.07 44.65
C MET A 9 23.04 -0.70 43.93
N ASN A 10 23.87 0.00 43.17
CA ASN A 10 25.05 -0.61 42.49
C ASN A 10 26.30 -0.77 43.42
N LYS A 11 26.21 -0.32 44.68
CA LYS A 11 27.30 -0.49 45.65
C LYS A 11 27.14 -1.70 46.56
N PHE A 12 25.91 -2.24 46.68
CA PHE A 12 25.64 -3.44 47.49
C PHE A 12 25.92 -4.74 46.76
N ILE A 13 25.89 -4.74 45.39
CA ILE A 13 26.18 -5.94 44.58
C ILE A 13 27.69 -6.11 44.37
N LYS A 14 28.52 -5.07 44.56
CA LYS A 14 29.99 -5.16 44.43
C LYS A 14 30.77 -5.47 45.71
N LEU A 15 30.11 -5.57 46.85
CA LEU A 15 30.78 -5.88 48.14
C LEU A 15 30.61 -7.31 48.64
N SER A 16 29.86 -8.18 47.94
CA SER A 16 29.79 -9.62 48.24
C SER A 16 30.78 -10.48 47.42
N PHE A 17 31.59 -9.86 46.55
CA PHE A 17 32.56 -10.59 45.70
C PHE A 17 34.04 -10.38 46.09
N LEU A 18 34.36 -9.74 47.22
CA LEU A 18 35.74 -9.44 47.60
C LEU A 18 36.15 -9.90 49.01
N ALA A 19 35.55 -11.00 49.50
CA ALA A 19 36.00 -11.59 50.78
C ALA A 19 35.89 -13.13 50.72
N SER A 20 36.69 -13.80 49.87
CA SER A 20 37.12 -15.19 50.13
C SER A 20 38.22 -15.60 49.10
N ASN A 21 39.38 -14.97 49.19
CA ASN A 21 40.60 -15.55 48.63
C ASN A 21 41.61 -15.72 49.77
N ALA A 22 41.48 -16.83 50.50
CA ALA A 22 42.58 -17.47 51.24
C ALA A 22 42.05 -18.76 51.86
N LEU A 23 42.18 -19.85 51.23
CA LEU A 23 42.78 -21.11 51.73
C LEU A 23 42.55 -22.23 50.74
N ILE A 24 43.55 -22.55 49.96
CA ILE A 24 43.54 -23.77 49.13
C ILE A 24 43.87 -24.92 50.05
N LEU A 25 42.89 -25.76 50.32
CA LEU A 25 43.06 -27.14 50.77
C LEU A 25 42.19 -27.99 49.85
N SER A 26 42.82 -28.87 49.11
CA SER A 26 42.25 -29.85 48.22
C SER A 26 41.30 -30.81 48.97
N LEU A 27 40.02 -30.46 48.96
CA LEU A 27 38.95 -31.42 49.17
C LEU A 27 38.23 -31.59 47.83
N PRO A 28 37.76 -32.82 47.49
CA PRO A 28 36.96 -32.97 46.27
C PRO A 28 35.78 -32.02 46.43
N LEU A 29 35.64 -31.13 45.42
CA LEU A 29 34.49 -30.26 45.34
C LEU A 29 33.25 -31.17 45.19
N LEU A 30 32.57 -31.44 46.33
CA LEU A 30 31.17 -31.83 46.28
C LEU A 30 30.51 -30.68 45.50
N ALA A 31 30.05 -30.98 44.26
CA ALA A 31 29.20 -30.07 43.53
C ALA A 31 28.13 -29.61 44.52
N ALA A 32 28.08 -28.34 44.87
CA ALA A 32 26.95 -27.76 45.55
C ALA A 32 25.77 -28.10 44.66
N GLU A 33 24.83 -28.93 45.16
CA GLU A 33 23.59 -29.21 44.46
C GLU A 33 22.95 -27.83 44.19
N ASN A 34 22.95 -27.40 42.89
CA ASN A 34 22.21 -26.26 42.47
C ASN A 34 20.73 -26.65 42.52
N SER A 35 20.13 -26.55 43.71
CA SER A 35 18.71 -26.81 43.90
C SER A 35 17.95 -25.51 43.93
N HIS A 36 16.94 -25.42 43.10
CA HIS A 36 15.96 -24.31 43.00
C HIS A 36 14.54 -24.82 43.29
N ASP A 37 14.43 -25.89 44.07
CA ASP A 37 13.15 -26.53 44.37
C ASP A 37 12.16 -25.58 45.03
N GLY A 38 10.98 -25.42 44.41
CA GLY A 38 9.94 -24.53 44.89
C GLY A 38 10.23 -23.03 44.75
N GLU A 39 11.39 -22.65 44.25
CA GLU A 39 11.76 -21.23 44.06
C GLU A 39 10.97 -20.56 42.95
N ASN A 40 10.87 -19.23 42.98
CA ASN A 40 10.41 -18.42 41.86
C ASN A 40 11.63 -17.73 41.21
N VAL A 41 12.02 -18.23 40.08
CA VAL A 41 13.15 -17.72 39.27
C VAL A 41 12.68 -17.10 37.96
N SER A 42 11.41 -16.69 37.88
CA SER A 42 10.80 -16.09 36.68
C SER A 42 11.57 -14.88 36.16
N ASN A 43 11.68 -14.79 34.85
CA ASN A 43 12.46 -13.76 34.11
C ASN A 43 13.99 -13.84 34.38
N GLY A 44 14.49 -14.92 34.93
CA GLY A 44 15.93 -15.17 35.10
C GLY A 44 16.62 -15.53 33.80
N ASP A 45 17.94 -15.41 33.79
CA ASP A 45 18.81 -15.92 32.71
C ASP A 45 19.89 -16.84 33.32
N PHE A 46 19.78 -18.12 33.04
CA PHE A 46 20.69 -19.19 33.48
C PHE A 46 21.50 -19.75 32.31
N SER A 47 21.44 -19.09 31.14
CA SER A 47 22.15 -19.56 29.95
C SER A 47 23.68 -19.45 30.08
N GLY A 48 24.40 -20.45 29.55
CA GLY A 48 25.87 -20.46 29.47
C GLY A 48 26.60 -20.98 30.72
N THR A 49 25.89 -21.38 31.78
CA THR A 49 26.49 -22.04 32.95
C THR A 49 25.96 -23.47 33.05
N PRO A 50 26.84 -24.52 33.14
CA PRO A 50 26.39 -25.88 33.26
C PRO A 50 25.58 -26.13 34.54
N HIS A 51 24.44 -26.79 34.39
CA HIS A 51 23.51 -27.16 35.47
C HIS A 51 23.18 -28.67 35.45
N ALA A 52 24.08 -29.50 34.93
CA ALA A 52 23.86 -30.93 34.91
C ALA A 52 23.58 -31.50 36.33
N ASN A 53 22.61 -32.43 36.39
CA ASN A 53 22.11 -32.99 37.67
C ASN A 53 21.52 -31.98 38.64
N SER A 54 21.10 -30.78 38.20
CA SER A 54 20.45 -29.77 39.02
C SER A 54 19.01 -30.14 39.38
N SER A 55 18.46 -29.59 40.46
CA SER A 55 17.08 -29.81 40.89
C SER A 55 16.27 -28.54 40.79
N TRP A 56 15.12 -28.61 40.12
CA TRP A 56 14.16 -27.52 39.87
C TRP A 56 12.73 -28.00 40.17
N ILE A 57 12.57 -28.93 41.11
CA ILE A 57 11.28 -29.57 41.37
C ILE A 57 10.27 -28.55 41.86
N GLY A 58 9.12 -28.46 41.16
CA GLY A 58 8.05 -27.53 41.54
C GLY A 58 8.43 -26.05 41.50
N CYS A 59 9.56 -25.68 40.90
CA CYS A 59 9.93 -24.27 40.71
C CYS A 59 8.94 -23.52 39.82
N THR A 60 8.89 -22.21 39.97
CA THR A 60 8.18 -21.30 39.04
C THR A 60 9.24 -20.53 38.27
N ALA A 61 9.34 -20.78 36.94
CA ALA A 61 10.35 -20.21 36.06
C ALA A 61 9.71 -19.67 34.78
N ILE A 62 8.75 -18.77 34.92
CA ILE A 62 8.00 -18.17 33.82
C ILE A 62 8.90 -17.17 33.08
N ASN A 63 8.90 -17.19 31.74
CA ASN A 63 9.74 -16.36 30.88
C ASN A 63 11.25 -16.50 31.18
N THR A 64 11.70 -17.62 31.70
CA THR A 64 13.09 -17.84 32.10
C THR A 64 13.91 -18.34 30.93
N VAL A 65 15.12 -17.84 30.74
CA VAL A 65 16.07 -18.33 29.74
C VAL A 65 17.02 -19.32 30.41
N PHE A 66 16.79 -20.62 30.18
CA PHE A 66 17.68 -21.68 30.61
C PHE A 66 18.81 -21.91 29.62
N SER A 67 18.53 -21.76 28.32
CA SER A 67 19.51 -21.91 27.25
C SER A 67 19.10 -21.08 26.02
N SER A 68 20.10 -20.67 25.24
CA SER A 68 19.91 -19.96 23.99
C SER A 68 20.94 -20.36 22.96
N SER A 69 20.69 -20.13 21.67
CA SER A 69 21.65 -20.47 20.60
C SER A 69 23.02 -19.78 20.72
N ARG A 70 23.12 -18.69 21.48
CA ARG A 70 24.39 -18.01 21.79
C ARG A 70 25.13 -18.64 22.96
N ASN A 71 24.39 -19.17 23.93
CA ASN A 71 24.89 -19.73 25.16
C ASN A 71 24.16 -21.07 25.43
N PRO A 72 24.48 -22.14 24.68
CA PRO A 72 23.93 -23.48 24.95
C PRO A 72 24.34 -23.94 26.35
N THR A 73 23.38 -24.57 27.04
CA THR A 73 23.56 -24.93 28.44
C THR A 73 23.29 -26.41 28.67
N ASP A 74 24.10 -27.05 29.51
CA ASP A 74 23.97 -28.45 29.88
C ASP A 74 23.09 -28.62 31.12
N TYR A 75 21.95 -29.29 30.94
CA TYR A 75 20.98 -29.74 31.95
C TYR A 75 20.81 -31.25 31.98
N THR A 76 21.85 -31.99 31.57
CA THR A 76 21.81 -33.48 31.60
C THR A 76 21.36 -33.99 32.96
N ASN A 77 20.38 -34.93 32.98
CA ASN A 77 19.76 -35.50 34.16
C ASN A 77 19.15 -34.49 35.18
N SER A 78 18.92 -33.27 34.79
CA SER A 78 18.31 -32.28 35.67
C SER A 78 16.83 -32.58 35.91
N ASN A 79 16.34 -32.26 37.10
CA ASN A 79 14.99 -32.60 37.52
C ASN A 79 14.07 -31.37 37.55
N PHE A 80 13.18 -31.24 36.55
CA PHE A 80 12.15 -30.21 36.44
C PHE A 80 10.74 -30.74 36.76
N ALA A 81 10.63 -31.82 37.53
CA ALA A 81 9.33 -32.42 37.84
C ALA A 81 8.38 -31.40 38.48
N SER A 82 7.13 -31.33 38.01
CA SER A 82 6.10 -30.41 38.49
C SER A 82 6.45 -28.94 38.42
N ALA A 83 7.50 -28.54 37.72
CA ALA A 83 7.87 -27.13 37.54
C ALA A 83 6.87 -26.40 36.61
N ASN A 84 6.65 -25.11 36.90
CA ASN A 84 5.95 -24.21 36.01
C ASN A 84 6.98 -23.46 35.13
N LEU A 85 7.18 -23.94 33.92
CA LEU A 85 8.15 -23.43 32.95
C LEU A 85 7.50 -22.60 31.84
N THR A 86 6.30 -22.09 32.05
CA THR A 86 5.56 -21.34 31.02
C THR A 86 6.43 -20.29 30.33
N ASN A 87 6.51 -20.37 29.00
CA ASN A 87 7.29 -19.45 28.16
C ASN A 87 8.82 -19.46 28.44
N ALA A 88 9.35 -20.54 29.02
CA ALA A 88 10.79 -20.67 29.21
C ALA A 88 11.51 -21.08 27.91
N SER A 89 12.81 -20.82 27.83
CA SER A 89 13.66 -21.16 26.70
C SER A 89 14.73 -22.17 27.06
N PHE A 90 14.73 -23.32 26.36
CA PHE A 90 15.76 -24.35 26.36
C PHE A 90 16.37 -24.56 24.96
N ILE A 91 16.43 -23.51 24.16
CA ILE A 91 16.96 -23.57 22.79
C ILE A 91 18.41 -24.07 22.82
N ASP A 92 18.73 -25.09 21.99
CA ASP A 92 20.06 -25.74 21.91
C ASP A 92 20.55 -26.33 23.26
N ALA A 93 19.67 -26.52 24.26
CA ALA A 93 20.07 -27.11 25.54
C ALA A 93 20.41 -28.60 25.40
N THR A 94 21.36 -29.10 26.21
CA THR A 94 21.55 -30.54 26.44
C THR A 94 20.65 -30.95 27.61
N LEU A 95 19.60 -31.75 27.33
CA LEU A 95 18.57 -32.18 28.27
C LEU A 95 18.45 -33.71 28.32
N SER A 96 19.53 -34.42 27.94
CA SER A 96 19.55 -35.89 27.98
C SER A 96 19.23 -36.40 29.39
N GLY A 97 18.22 -37.27 29.50
CA GLY A 97 17.76 -37.80 30.77
C GLY A 97 17.09 -36.80 31.73
N ALA A 98 16.79 -35.58 31.28
CA ALA A 98 16.10 -34.60 32.11
C ALA A 98 14.65 -35.02 32.41
N ASN A 99 14.20 -34.75 33.63
CA ASN A 99 12.87 -35.11 34.11
C ASN A 99 11.90 -33.93 34.09
N PHE A 100 10.90 -33.97 33.18
CA PHE A 100 9.81 -32.98 33.07
C PHE A 100 8.46 -33.59 33.52
N THR A 101 8.45 -34.63 34.32
CA THR A 101 7.22 -35.30 34.79
C THR A 101 6.27 -34.31 35.44
N ASN A 102 5.00 -34.27 35.01
CA ASN A 102 3.96 -33.32 35.48
C ASN A 102 4.29 -31.83 35.32
N ALA A 103 5.34 -31.47 34.59
CA ALA A 103 5.68 -30.04 34.39
C ALA A 103 4.68 -29.34 33.48
N ASN A 104 4.48 -28.04 33.72
CA ASN A 104 3.79 -27.15 32.82
C ASN A 104 4.81 -26.53 31.83
N LEU A 105 4.80 -27.01 30.60
CA LEU A 105 5.68 -26.61 29.51
C LEU A 105 4.98 -25.70 28.47
N ASN A 106 3.88 -25.07 28.86
CA ASN A 106 3.11 -24.24 27.94
C ASN A 106 3.98 -23.10 27.39
N TYR A 107 4.01 -22.94 26.05
CA TYR A 107 4.85 -21.96 25.34
C TYR A 107 6.37 -22.13 25.54
N VAL A 108 6.85 -23.25 26.08
CA VAL A 108 8.30 -23.51 26.19
C VAL A 108 8.92 -23.69 24.80
N SER A 109 10.15 -23.24 24.61
CA SER A 109 10.94 -23.50 23.40
C SER A 109 12.03 -24.53 23.69
N PHE A 110 11.97 -25.69 23.00
CA PHE A 110 13.00 -26.72 22.97
C PHE A 110 13.69 -26.82 21.59
N VAL A 111 13.62 -25.76 20.77
CA VAL A 111 14.21 -25.80 19.41
C VAL A 111 15.66 -26.27 19.46
N ASP A 112 15.98 -27.32 18.65
CA ASP A 112 17.32 -27.93 18.57
C ASP A 112 17.85 -28.50 19.92
N ALA A 113 17.03 -28.62 20.97
CA ALA A 113 17.45 -29.23 22.25
C ALA A 113 17.70 -30.74 22.10
N LEU A 114 18.72 -31.24 22.78
CA LEU A 114 19.04 -32.68 22.87
C LEU A 114 18.17 -33.31 23.97
N LEU A 115 17.24 -34.20 23.59
CA LEU A 115 16.18 -34.71 24.44
C LEU A 115 16.22 -36.26 24.61
N ASP A 116 17.39 -36.90 24.36
CA ASP A 116 17.54 -38.32 24.54
C ASP A 116 17.14 -38.71 25.97
N ASP A 117 16.29 -39.74 26.10
CA ASP A 117 15.83 -40.27 27.38
C ASP A 117 15.17 -39.24 28.34
N ALA A 118 14.85 -38.02 27.88
CA ALA A 118 14.13 -37.05 28.71
C ALA A 118 12.69 -37.53 29.00
N ASP A 119 12.25 -37.42 30.26
CA ASP A 119 10.93 -37.88 30.71
C ASP A 119 9.88 -36.75 30.69
N PHE A 120 8.93 -36.84 29.75
CA PHE A 120 7.80 -35.90 29.60
C PHE A 120 6.48 -36.44 30.18
N THR A 121 6.53 -37.54 30.99
CA THR A 121 5.33 -38.20 31.51
C THR A 121 4.40 -37.20 32.20
N ASN A 122 3.12 -37.14 31.73
CA ASN A 122 2.07 -36.25 32.24
C ASN A 122 2.39 -34.75 32.19
N SER A 123 3.38 -34.29 31.42
CA SER A 123 3.61 -32.87 31.20
C SER A 123 2.53 -32.24 30.32
N ILE A 124 2.32 -30.95 30.45
CA ILE A 124 1.46 -30.11 29.58
C ILE A 124 2.37 -29.45 28.55
N ILE A 125 2.13 -29.72 27.26
CA ILE A 125 2.96 -29.24 26.15
C ILE A 125 2.17 -28.43 25.09
N THR A 126 1.01 -27.88 25.44
CA THR A 126 0.27 -27.01 24.51
C THR A 126 1.10 -25.77 24.16
N ASN A 127 1.07 -25.36 22.91
CA ASN A 127 1.86 -24.23 22.36
C ASN A 127 3.39 -24.37 22.52
N THR A 128 3.90 -25.54 22.90
CA THR A 128 5.35 -25.78 23.07
C THR A 128 6.02 -25.86 21.69
N ASN A 129 7.20 -25.27 21.59
CA ASN A 129 8.00 -25.36 20.35
C ASN A 129 8.99 -26.53 20.44
N MET A 130 8.68 -27.59 19.70
CA MET A 130 9.45 -28.83 19.56
C MET A 130 10.11 -28.92 18.16
N GLY A 131 10.50 -27.78 17.57
CA GLY A 131 11.16 -27.76 16.26
C GLY A 131 12.53 -28.43 16.28
N LYS A 132 12.80 -29.31 15.29
CA LYS A 132 14.07 -30.03 15.09
C LYS A 132 14.53 -30.94 16.27
N VAL A 133 13.64 -31.35 17.14
CA VAL A 133 14.02 -32.17 18.32
C VAL A 133 14.06 -33.68 18.03
N VAL A 134 13.38 -34.16 16.98
CA VAL A 134 13.37 -35.62 16.67
C VAL A 134 14.77 -36.10 16.27
N VAL A 135 15.48 -35.32 15.50
CA VAL A 135 16.90 -35.62 15.16
C VAL A 135 17.83 -35.49 16.37
N ARG A 136 17.33 -34.90 17.45
CA ARG A 136 18.00 -34.69 18.74
C ARG A 136 17.46 -35.60 19.85
N GLY A 137 16.94 -36.76 19.49
CA GLY A 137 16.55 -37.84 20.42
C GLY A 137 15.12 -37.76 20.94
N PHE A 138 14.30 -36.76 20.57
CA PHE A 138 12.90 -36.77 20.96
C PHE A 138 12.11 -37.81 20.18
N THR A 139 11.35 -38.64 20.88
CA THR A 139 10.63 -39.79 20.32
C THR A 139 9.12 -39.61 20.39
N LYS A 140 8.39 -40.42 19.60
CA LYS A 140 6.92 -40.48 19.68
C LYS A 140 6.44 -41.00 21.05
N GLU A 141 7.17 -41.88 21.68
CA GLU A 141 6.85 -42.44 23.01
C GLU A 141 6.89 -41.32 24.08
N GLN A 142 7.87 -40.43 24.00
CA GLN A 142 7.92 -39.23 24.87
C GLN A 142 6.72 -38.32 24.64
N LEU A 143 6.35 -38.03 23.37
CA LEU A 143 5.14 -37.28 23.07
C LEU A 143 3.88 -37.95 23.64
N TYR A 144 3.73 -39.25 23.42
CA TYR A 144 2.55 -40.02 23.84
C TYR A 144 2.44 -40.15 25.38
N SER A 145 3.55 -40.02 26.11
CA SER A 145 3.58 -40.01 27.55
C SER A 145 2.96 -38.75 28.20
N THR A 146 2.89 -37.65 27.45
CA THR A 146 2.43 -36.35 27.98
C THR A 146 0.94 -36.35 28.36
N ALA A 147 0.55 -35.48 29.29
CA ALA A 147 -0.86 -35.25 29.61
C ALA A 147 -1.60 -34.63 28.41
N SER A 148 -0.96 -33.74 27.69
CA SER A 148 -1.55 -33.12 26.49
C SER A 148 -1.97 -34.15 25.45
N TYR A 149 -1.08 -35.12 25.11
CA TYR A 149 -1.43 -36.16 24.15
C TYR A 149 -2.55 -37.08 24.70
N LYS A 150 -2.45 -37.52 25.96
CA LYS A 150 -3.47 -38.38 26.60
C LYS A 150 -4.85 -37.73 26.66
N ASN A 151 -4.88 -36.41 26.89
CA ASN A 151 -6.10 -35.59 26.88
C ASN A 151 -6.56 -35.18 25.48
N ARG A 152 -5.85 -35.60 24.43
CA ARG A 152 -6.11 -35.23 23.04
C ARG A 152 -6.04 -33.71 22.78
N ASP A 153 -5.15 -33.01 23.46
CA ASP A 153 -4.95 -31.58 23.33
C ASP A 153 -3.47 -31.25 23.05
N LEU A 154 -3.16 -31.17 21.77
CA LEU A 154 -1.87 -30.73 21.24
C LEU A 154 -1.97 -29.36 20.57
N THR A 155 -2.96 -28.55 21.02
CA THR A 155 -3.22 -27.22 20.45
C THR A 155 -1.93 -26.37 20.41
N GLY A 156 -1.64 -25.81 19.25
CA GLY A 156 -0.54 -24.87 19.05
C GLY A 156 0.87 -25.43 19.13
N ILE A 157 1.04 -26.76 19.35
CA ILE A 157 2.39 -27.37 19.38
C ILE A 157 3.12 -27.13 18.05
N ILE A 158 4.40 -26.81 18.09
CA ILE A 158 5.23 -26.62 16.91
C ILE A 158 6.12 -27.85 16.73
N LEU A 159 5.86 -28.64 15.70
CA LEU A 159 6.60 -29.85 15.32
C LEU A 159 7.35 -29.66 13.99
N ALA A 160 7.62 -28.42 13.62
CA ALA A 160 8.29 -28.05 12.39
C ALA A 160 9.69 -28.67 12.26
N ASN A 161 10.10 -28.96 11.01
CA ASN A 161 11.43 -29.51 10.70
C ASN A 161 11.76 -30.86 11.41
N ASN A 162 10.77 -31.69 11.66
CA ASN A 162 10.95 -32.99 12.27
C ASN A 162 10.62 -34.13 11.29
N ASN A 163 11.27 -35.26 11.44
CA ASN A 163 10.83 -36.50 10.82
C ASN A 163 9.77 -37.14 11.72
N LEU A 164 8.48 -37.00 11.32
CA LEU A 164 7.33 -37.52 12.07
C LEU A 164 6.80 -38.84 11.46
N LYS A 165 7.60 -39.50 10.63
CA LYS A 165 7.18 -40.72 9.93
C LYS A 165 6.51 -41.72 10.87
N ASP A 166 5.33 -42.20 10.48
CA ASP A 166 4.53 -43.20 11.20
C ASP A 166 4.12 -42.77 12.62
N TRP A 167 4.07 -41.45 12.92
CA TRP A 167 3.52 -40.97 14.18
C TRP A 167 1.99 -40.99 14.15
N ASN A 168 1.37 -41.18 15.33
CA ASN A 168 -0.08 -41.23 15.46
C ASN A 168 -0.61 -39.96 16.11
N PHE A 169 -1.44 -39.20 15.37
CA PHE A 169 -2.18 -38.06 15.86
C PHE A 169 -3.69 -38.26 15.76
N SER A 170 -4.14 -39.52 15.67
CA SER A 170 -5.55 -39.83 15.53
C SER A 170 -6.37 -39.31 16.72
N GLY A 171 -7.48 -38.61 16.40
CA GLY A 171 -8.37 -38.02 17.39
C GLY A 171 -7.78 -36.85 18.20
N GLN A 172 -6.58 -36.36 17.86
CA GLN A 172 -5.97 -35.21 18.54
C GLN A 172 -6.58 -33.89 18.10
N ASN A 173 -6.67 -32.94 19.00
CA ASN A 173 -6.86 -31.53 18.67
C ASN A 173 -5.49 -30.93 18.32
N LEU A 174 -5.29 -30.67 17.03
CA LEU A 174 -4.10 -30.09 16.42
C LEU A 174 -4.34 -28.66 15.95
N SER A 175 -5.33 -27.97 16.53
CA SER A 175 -5.64 -26.60 16.12
C SER A 175 -4.43 -25.70 16.33
N GLY A 176 -4.04 -24.94 15.29
CA GLY A 176 -2.87 -24.06 15.32
C GLY A 176 -1.51 -24.77 15.38
N THR A 177 -1.47 -26.09 15.29
CA THR A 177 -0.21 -26.87 15.26
C THR A 177 0.61 -26.56 14.02
N ARG A 178 1.94 -26.57 14.13
CA ARG A 178 2.83 -26.34 12.99
C ARG A 178 3.61 -27.58 12.61
N PHE A 179 3.41 -28.07 11.38
CA PHE A 179 4.10 -29.20 10.76
C PHE A 179 4.98 -28.78 9.58
N ASN A 180 5.16 -27.48 9.35
CA ASN A 180 5.91 -27.00 8.19
C ASN A 180 7.33 -27.58 8.17
N LEU A 181 7.78 -28.00 6.97
CA LEU A 181 9.06 -28.65 6.74
C LEU A 181 9.22 -30.00 7.52
N ALA A 182 8.13 -30.61 7.95
CA ALA A 182 8.17 -31.95 8.57
C ALA A 182 7.96 -33.03 7.52
N ASP A 183 8.56 -34.20 7.73
CA ASP A 183 8.23 -35.43 6.98
C ASP A 183 6.98 -36.08 7.61
N LEU A 184 5.87 -36.06 6.86
CA LEU A 184 4.57 -36.59 7.28
C LEU A 184 4.28 -37.99 6.69
N THR A 185 5.29 -38.68 6.19
CA THR A 185 5.12 -40.02 5.64
C THR A 185 4.42 -40.96 6.65
N GLY A 186 3.28 -41.53 6.28
CA GLY A 186 2.56 -42.49 7.11
C GLY A 186 1.97 -41.96 8.41
N VAL A 187 1.99 -40.66 8.64
CA VAL A 187 1.35 -40.04 9.83
C VAL A 187 -0.15 -40.32 9.81
N ASP A 188 -0.70 -40.76 10.94
CA ASP A 188 -2.14 -40.97 11.13
C ASP A 188 -2.83 -39.71 11.69
N PHE A 189 -3.62 -39.05 10.87
CA PHE A 189 -4.45 -37.91 11.24
C PHE A 189 -5.94 -38.25 11.39
N THR A 190 -6.29 -39.54 11.45
CA THR A 190 -7.67 -40.01 11.50
C THR A 190 -8.46 -39.31 12.61
N ASN A 191 -9.57 -38.66 12.25
CA ASN A 191 -10.44 -37.89 13.17
C ASN A 191 -9.74 -36.80 14.00
N SER A 192 -8.58 -36.30 13.58
CA SER A 192 -7.94 -35.12 14.20
C SER A 192 -8.64 -33.83 13.79
N ILE A 193 -8.55 -32.79 14.63
CA ILE A 193 -8.95 -31.41 14.33
C ILE A 193 -7.70 -30.65 13.91
N ILE A 194 -7.71 -30.03 12.73
CA ILE A 194 -6.56 -29.33 12.16
C ILE A 194 -6.83 -27.86 11.81
N THR A 195 -7.90 -27.26 12.36
CA THR A 195 -8.20 -25.84 12.11
C THR A 195 -7.00 -24.96 12.44
N SER A 196 -6.67 -24.01 11.59
CA SER A 196 -5.50 -23.12 11.71
C SER A 196 -4.14 -23.84 11.78
N ALA A 197 -4.06 -25.15 11.48
CA ALA A 197 -2.78 -25.84 11.42
C ALA A 197 -1.94 -25.41 10.22
N TYR A 198 -0.61 -25.32 10.39
CA TYR A 198 0.33 -25.06 9.32
C TYR A 198 0.97 -26.36 8.83
N ILE A 199 0.52 -26.85 7.69
CA ILE A 199 0.98 -28.10 7.06
C ILE A 199 1.91 -27.79 5.87
N GLY A 200 1.87 -26.56 5.35
CA GLY A 200 2.63 -26.12 4.18
C GLY A 200 4.13 -26.45 4.24
N TYR A 201 4.75 -26.60 3.08
CA TYR A 201 6.15 -27.00 2.92
C TYR A 201 6.51 -28.36 3.55
N SER A 202 5.53 -29.17 4.00
CA SER A 202 5.82 -30.50 4.54
C SER A 202 5.99 -31.53 3.43
N ASP A 203 6.83 -32.53 3.71
CA ASP A 203 7.03 -33.65 2.79
C ASP A 203 5.95 -34.72 2.98
N ASN A 204 5.54 -35.34 1.85
CA ASN A 204 4.72 -36.54 1.81
C ASN A 204 3.34 -36.44 2.48
N PHE A 205 2.77 -35.22 2.63
CA PHE A 205 1.38 -35.05 3.05
C PHE A 205 0.44 -35.47 1.91
N THR A 206 -0.54 -36.33 2.19
CA THR A 206 -1.41 -36.95 1.19
C THR A 206 -2.87 -36.51 1.35
N LYS A 207 -3.66 -36.66 0.29
CA LYS A 207 -5.10 -36.40 0.33
C LYS A 207 -5.85 -37.36 1.29
N GLU A 208 -5.39 -38.60 1.39
CA GLU A 208 -5.97 -39.59 2.29
C GLU A 208 -5.80 -39.16 3.76
N GLN A 209 -4.65 -38.62 4.11
CA GLN A 209 -4.40 -38.03 5.43
C GLN A 209 -5.35 -36.83 5.69
N LEU A 210 -5.50 -35.90 4.75
CA LEU A 210 -6.45 -34.79 4.89
C LEU A 210 -7.88 -35.28 5.06
N TYR A 211 -8.32 -36.17 4.17
CA TYR A 211 -9.70 -36.68 4.15
C TYR A 211 -10.06 -37.51 5.37
N SER A 212 -9.05 -38.08 6.05
CA SER A 212 -9.23 -38.82 7.30
C SER A 212 -9.57 -37.95 8.50
N THR A 213 -9.20 -36.65 8.47
CA THR A 213 -9.37 -35.73 9.61
C THR A 213 -10.84 -35.47 9.94
N ALA A 214 -11.13 -35.12 11.20
CA ALA A 214 -12.45 -34.63 11.60
C ALA A 214 -12.77 -33.29 10.95
N SER A 215 -11.78 -32.38 10.83
CA SER A 215 -11.93 -31.08 10.18
C SER A 215 -12.47 -31.21 8.75
N TYR A 216 -11.86 -32.07 7.93
CA TYR A 216 -12.34 -32.29 6.56
C TYR A 216 -13.73 -32.92 6.52
N LYS A 217 -13.99 -33.95 7.34
CA LYS A 217 -15.30 -34.63 7.41
C LYS A 217 -16.41 -33.69 7.86
N ASN A 218 -16.10 -32.78 8.77
CA ASN A 218 -17.04 -31.76 9.26
C ASN A 218 -17.09 -30.52 8.33
N LYS A 219 -16.38 -30.53 7.22
CA LYS A 219 -16.29 -29.42 6.26
C LYS A 219 -15.74 -28.13 6.87
N ASP A 220 -14.81 -28.24 7.82
CA ASP A 220 -14.20 -27.08 8.49
C ASP A 220 -12.65 -27.18 8.44
N LEU A 221 -12.09 -26.51 7.43
CA LEU A 221 -10.66 -26.33 7.23
C LEU A 221 -10.22 -24.89 7.54
N THR A 222 -11.04 -24.13 8.29
CA THR A 222 -10.77 -22.74 8.58
C THR A 222 -9.33 -22.50 9.03
N GLY A 223 -8.65 -21.56 8.37
CA GLY A 223 -7.31 -21.09 8.72
C GLY A 223 -6.15 -22.07 8.47
N VAL A 224 -6.41 -23.28 7.92
CA VAL A 224 -5.32 -24.20 7.59
C VAL A 224 -4.40 -23.60 6.54
N GLN A 225 -3.08 -23.79 6.73
CA GLN A 225 -2.07 -23.30 5.78
C GLN A 225 -1.45 -24.48 5.03
N PHE A 226 -1.70 -24.54 3.70
CA PHE A 226 -1.23 -25.58 2.79
C PHE A 226 -0.13 -25.11 1.83
N ASP A 227 0.58 -24.05 2.20
CA ASP A 227 1.53 -23.38 1.32
C ASP A 227 2.50 -24.34 0.65
N ASP A 228 2.73 -24.15 -0.66
CA ASP A 228 3.70 -24.85 -1.51
C ASP A 228 3.52 -26.39 -1.57
N LEU A 229 2.31 -26.91 -1.36
CA LEU A 229 1.99 -28.32 -1.48
C LEU A 229 1.55 -28.72 -2.90
N LYS A 230 1.56 -30.01 -3.19
CA LYS A 230 1.08 -30.60 -4.44
C LYS A 230 -0.33 -31.19 -4.22
N MET A 231 -1.36 -30.41 -4.54
CA MET A 231 -2.77 -30.78 -4.30
C MET A 231 -3.59 -30.93 -5.58
N ASN A 232 -2.92 -31.32 -6.68
CA ASN A 232 -3.60 -31.52 -7.95
C ASN A 232 -4.70 -32.58 -7.85
N GLY A 233 -5.93 -32.21 -8.28
CA GLY A 233 -7.09 -33.10 -8.26
C GLY A 233 -7.64 -33.40 -6.86
N TRP A 234 -7.26 -32.65 -5.82
CA TRP A 234 -7.84 -32.79 -4.50
C TRP A 234 -9.25 -32.22 -4.47
N ASN A 235 -10.09 -32.79 -3.59
CA ASN A 235 -11.48 -32.38 -3.45
C ASN A 235 -11.65 -31.45 -2.24
N PHE A 236 -12.03 -30.20 -2.51
CA PHE A 236 -12.42 -29.20 -1.51
C PHE A 236 -13.89 -28.79 -1.63
N ALA A 237 -14.69 -29.58 -2.37
CA ALA A 237 -16.09 -29.26 -2.61
C ALA A 237 -16.89 -29.13 -1.30
N GLY A 238 -17.59 -28.02 -1.16
CA GLY A 238 -18.42 -27.68 0.01
C GLY A 238 -17.62 -27.48 1.30
N GLN A 239 -16.29 -27.37 1.25
CA GLN A 239 -15.47 -27.09 2.44
C GLN A 239 -15.56 -25.60 2.83
N ASN A 240 -15.55 -25.33 4.12
CA ASN A 240 -15.24 -24.01 4.66
C ASN A 240 -13.73 -23.80 4.65
N LEU A 241 -13.26 -22.98 3.69
CA LEU A 241 -11.86 -22.63 3.49
C LEU A 241 -11.59 -21.18 3.94
N THR A 242 -12.40 -20.66 4.86
CA THR A 242 -12.21 -19.29 5.37
C THR A 242 -10.81 -19.12 5.95
N ASN A 243 -10.07 -18.11 5.48
CA ASN A 243 -8.68 -17.82 5.86
C ASN A 243 -7.68 -18.97 5.61
N VAL A 244 -8.00 -19.93 4.75
CA VAL A 244 -7.05 -20.99 4.34
C VAL A 244 -5.97 -20.36 3.45
N SER A 245 -4.72 -20.80 3.58
CA SER A 245 -3.67 -20.43 2.64
C SER A 245 -3.36 -21.59 1.67
N PHE A 246 -3.41 -21.28 0.38
CA PHE A 246 -2.93 -22.11 -0.72
C PHE A 246 -1.78 -21.41 -1.47
N SER A 247 -1.05 -20.51 -0.81
CA SER A 247 0.03 -19.75 -1.43
C SER A 247 1.07 -20.69 -2.08
N GLY A 248 1.33 -20.51 -3.38
CA GLY A 248 2.27 -21.33 -4.13
C GLY A 248 1.87 -22.81 -4.31
N THR A 249 0.69 -23.22 -3.86
CA THR A 249 0.20 -24.61 -3.92
C THR A 249 -0.23 -25.01 -5.33
N SER A 250 0.16 -26.19 -5.79
CA SER A 250 -0.29 -26.74 -7.07
C SER A 250 -1.74 -27.22 -6.96
N LEU A 251 -2.66 -26.57 -7.71
CA LEU A 251 -4.11 -26.77 -7.62
C LEU A 251 -4.75 -27.23 -8.93
N SER A 252 -3.98 -27.74 -9.91
CA SER A 252 -4.52 -28.20 -11.17
C SER A 252 -5.65 -29.23 -10.97
N ASN A 253 -6.84 -28.93 -11.52
CA ASN A 253 -8.03 -29.78 -11.42
C ASN A 253 -8.50 -30.08 -9.98
N ALA A 254 -8.07 -29.33 -8.97
CA ALA A 254 -8.67 -29.41 -7.64
C ALA A 254 -10.13 -28.92 -7.68
N ASP A 255 -11.02 -29.57 -6.95
CA ASP A 255 -12.46 -29.26 -6.93
C ASP A 255 -12.80 -28.31 -5.78
N PHE A 256 -13.21 -27.08 -6.12
CA PHE A 256 -13.64 -26.03 -5.19
C PHE A 256 -15.16 -25.80 -5.24
N THR A 257 -15.93 -26.68 -5.88
CA THR A 257 -17.37 -26.51 -6.03
C THR A 257 -18.05 -26.25 -4.69
N ASP A 258 -18.81 -25.15 -4.62
CA ASP A 258 -19.55 -24.72 -3.42
C ASP A 258 -18.70 -24.53 -2.14
N SER A 259 -17.37 -24.36 -2.26
CA SER A 259 -16.52 -24.02 -1.13
C SER A 259 -16.64 -22.54 -0.74
N ILE A 260 -16.42 -22.23 0.54
CA ILE A 260 -16.31 -20.87 1.05
C ILE A 260 -14.83 -20.50 1.10
N ILE A 261 -14.43 -19.42 0.41
CA ILE A 261 -13.02 -18.97 0.31
C ILE A 261 -12.79 -17.57 0.87
N THR A 262 -13.71 -17.02 1.67
CA THR A 262 -13.57 -15.69 2.27
C THR A 262 -12.26 -15.61 3.06
N GLY A 263 -11.43 -14.60 2.78
CA GLY A 263 -10.11 -14.43 3.41
C GLY A 263 -9.05 -15.45 2.99
N ALA A 264 -9.35 -16.39 2.09
CA ALA A 264 -8.36 -17.37 1.65
C ALA A 264 -7.23 -16.72 0.82
N SER A 265 -6.00 -17.22 0.97
CA SER A 265 -4.90 -16.84 0.10
C SER A 265 -4.77 -17.82 -1.07
N LEU A 266 -4.90 -17.29 -2.28
CA LEU A 266 -4.62 -17.93 -3.55
C LEU A 266 -3.41 -17.25 -4.22
N TYR A 267 -2.48 -16.71 -3.41
CA TYR A 267 -1.29 -16.04 -3.91
C TYR A 267 -0.48 -16.97 -4.82
N PHE A 268 -0.12 -16.49 -6.03
CA PHE A 268 0.65 -17.25 -7.03
C PHE A 268 0.00 -18.57 -7.47
N ALA A 269 -1.34 -18.69 -7.38
CA ALA A 269 -2.05 -19.95 -7.64
C ALA A 269 -2.24 -20.25 -9.14
N THR A 270 -2.39 -19.22 -10.01
CA THR A 270 -2.59 -19.43 -11.45
C THR A 270 -1.40 -20.09 -12.12
N ASP A 271 -0.18 -19.73 -11.76
CA ASP A 271 1.07 -20.34 -12.23
C ASP A 271 1.22 -21.79 -11.73
N ARG A 272 0.48 -22.14 -10.70
CA ARG A 272 0.40 -23.48 -10.10
C ARG A 272 -0.82 -24.28 -10.57
N GLY A 273 -1.48 -23.81 -11.64
CA GLY A 273 -2.54 -24.50 -12.35
C GLY A 273 -3.96 -24.26 -11.84
N PHE A 274 -4.17 -23.29 -10.93
CA PHE A 274 -5.51 -22.85 -10.54
C PHE A 274 -6.14 -22.03 -11.68
N LYS A 275 -7.41 -22.27 -11.97
CA LYS A 275 -8.14 -21.69 -13.10
C LYS A 275 -9.38 -20.95 -12.66
N LYS A 276 -9.84 -20.02 -13.49
CA LYS A 276 -11.06 -19.23 -13.25
C LYS A 276 -12.30 -20.10 -13.05
N GLU A 277 -12.41 -21.24 -13.72
CA GLU A 277 -13.55 -22.15 -13.58
C GLU A 277 -13.63 -22.73 -12.16
N GLN A 278 -12.49 -23.04 -11.54
CA GLN A 278 -12.41 -23.47 -10.14
C GLN A 278 -12.85 -22.33 -9.20
N PHE A 279 -12.37 -21.12 -9.45
CA PHE A 279 -12.74 -19.93 -8.67
C PHE A 279 -14.24 -19.62 -8.78
N TYR A 280 -14.79 -19.64 -9.98
CA TYR A 280 -16.22 -19.37 -10.23
C TYR A 280 -17.13 -20.47 -9.68
N SER A 281 -16.63 -21.69 -9.47
CA SER A 281 -17.40 -22.78 -8.87
C SER A 281 -17.64 -22.60 -7.37
N THR A 282 -16.87 -21.74 -6.69
CA THR A 282 -16.96 -21.54 -5.24
C THR A 282 -18.30 -20.91 -4.83
N LEU A 283 -18.75 -21.21 -3.61
CA LEU A 283 -19.94 -20.59 -3.04
C LEU A 283 -19.73 -19.09 -2.79
N SER A 284 -18.50 -18.70 -2.37
CA SER A 284 -18.14 -17.29 -2.17
C SER A 284 -18.31 -16.47 -3.45
N TYR A 285 -17.85 -16.97 -4.61
CA TYR A 285 -18.04 -16.28 -5.87
C TYR A 285 -19.53 -16.21 -6.26
N LYS A 286 -20.27 -17.33 -6.15
CA LYS A 286 -21.71 -17.38 -6.45
C LYS A 286 -22.53 -16.44 -5.58
N ASN A 287 -22.17 -16.29 -4.30
CA ASN A 287 -22.79 -15.38 -3.35
C ASN A 287 -22.26 -13.95 -3.44
N LYS A 288 -21.35 -13.68 -4.36
CA LYS A 288 -20.71 -12.37 -4.54
C LYS A 288 -19.98 -11.87 -3.28
N ASP A 289 -19.38 -12.75 -2.51
CA ASP A 289 -18.60 -12.40 -1.32
C ASP A 289 -17.18 -13.00 -1.39
N LEU A 290 -16.26 -12.19 -1.87
CA LEU A 290 -14.84 -12.49 -1.99
C LEU A 290 -14.01 -11.71 -0.96
N THR A 291 -14.67 -11.21 0.11
CA THR A 291 -14.02 -10.39 1.13
C THR A 291 -12.71 -11.01 1.60
N GLY A 292 -11.63 -10.22 1.55
CA GLY A 292 -10.31 -10.57 2.07
C GLY A 292 -9.54 -11.63 1.29
N VAL A 293 -10.03 -12.12 0.16
CA VAL A 293 -9.29 -13.10 -0.67
C VAL A 293 -7.99 -12.48 -1.17
N ASP A 294 -6.88 -13.18 -1.02
CA ASP A 294 -5.60 -12.77 -1.60
C ASP A 294 -5.41 -13.45 -2.98
N LEU A 295 -5.46 -12.63 -4.01
CA LEU A 295 -5.24 -13.01 -5.41
C LEU A 295 -3.91 -12.44 -5.96
N GLY A 296 -2.99 -12.05 -5.09
CA GLY A 296 -1.73 -11.46 -5.51
C GLY A 296 -0.88 -12.38 -6.39
N ASP A 297 -0.10 -11.76 -7.29
CA ASP A 297 0.86 -12.41 -8.19
C ASP A 297 0.22 -13.50 -9.08
N ASN A 298 -1.00 -13.23 -9.57
CA ASN A 298 -1.76 -14.12 -10.45
C ASN A 298 -2.00 -13.50 -11.83
N ASP A 299 -2.09 -14.34 -12.83
CA ASP A 299 -2.68 -14.01 -14.14
C ASP A 299 -4.22 -14.09 -14.02
N LEU A 300 -4.85 -12.91 -13.91
CA LEU A 300 -6.30 -12.76 -13.82
C LEU A 300 -6.89 -12.18 -15.12
N ALA A 301 -6.12 -12.21 -16.22
CA ALA A 301 -6.55 -11.63 -17.47
C ALA A 301 -7.91 -12.19 -17.95
N GLY A 302 -8.86 -11.28 -18.20
CA GLY A 302 -10.22 -11.62 -18.63
C GLY A 302 -11.06 -12.33 -17.56
N TRP A 303 -10.70 -12.26 -16.27
CA TRP A 303 -11.58 -12.75 -15.21
C TRP A 303 -12.73 -11.79 -14.95
N ASP A 304 -13.87 -12.32 -14.52
CA ASP A 304 -15.06 -11.56 -14.23
C ASP A 304 -15.26 -11.40 -12.71
N PHE A 305 -15.15 -10.17 -12.21
CA PHE A 305 -15.46 -9.80 -10.83
C PHE A 305 -16.65 -8.83 -10.76
N SER A 306 -17.49 -8.80 -11.80
CA SER A 306 -18.61 -7.86 -11.85
C SER A 306 -19.61 -8.09 -10.71
N GLY A 307 -19.95 -7.00 -10.03
CA GLY A 307 -20.86 -7.00 -8.87
C GLY A 307 -20.35 -7.78 -7.67
N GLN A 308 -19.08 -8.17 -7.61
CA GLN A 308 -18.48 -8.87 -6.47
C GLN A 308 -18.19 -7.90 -5.32
N ASN A 309 -18.33 -8.36 -4.09
CA ASN A 309 -17.74 -7.71 -2.92
C ASN A 309 -16.26 -8.10 -2.82
N LEU A 310 -15.39 -7.16 -3.21
CA LEU A 310 -13.93 -7.28 -3.19
C LEU A 310 -13.32 -6.52 -1.99
N THR A 311 -14.09 -6.32 -0.92
CA THR A 311 -13.58 -5.63 0.27
C THR A 311 -12.34 -6.33 0.81
N ASN A 312 -11.24 -5.58 0.98
CA ASN A 312 -9.93 -6.08 1.43
C ASN A 312 -9.31 -7.19 0.54
N VAL A 313 -9.75 -7.37 -0.70
CA VAL A 313 -9.11 -8.28 -1.65
C VAL A 313 -7.72 -7.74 -2.03
N SER A 314 -6.75 -8.63 -2.15
CA SER A 314 -5.42 -8.28 -2.66
C SER A 314 -5.30 -8.68 -4.13
N PHE A 315 -4.97 -7.70 -4.98
CA PHE A 315 -4.52 -7.88 -6.37
C PHE A 315 -3.04 -7.47 -6.51
N TYR A 316 -2.25 -7.64 -5.45
CA TYR A 316 -0.83 -7.30 -5.47
C TYR A 316 -0.12 -7.91 -6.68
N ALA A 317 0.50 -7.08 -7.51
CA ALA A 317 1.29 -7.47 -8.67
C ALA A 317 0.58 -8.42 -9.68
N SER A 318 -0.76 -8.50 -9.67
CA SER A 318 -1.52 -9.37 -10.56
C SER A 318 -1.72 -8.75 -11.94
N ASP A 319 -1.81 -9.58 -12.97
CA ASP A 319 -2.25 -9.17 -14.30
C ASP A 319 -3.79 -9.01 -14.32
N LEU A 320 -4.24 -7.77 -14.48
CA LEU A 320 -5.66 -7.40 -14.56
C LEU A 320 -6.10 -7.04 -15.98
N THR A 321 -5.35 -7.43 -17.00
CA THR A 321 -5.70 -7.15 -18.41
C THR A 321 -7.12 -7.65 -18.70
N ASP A 322 -7.97 -6.78 -19.24
CA ASP A 322 -9.37 -7.08 -19.58
C ASP A 322 -10.22 -7.67 -18.45
N THR A 323 -9.79 -7.55 -17.19
CA THR A 323 -10.58 -7.98 -16.03
C THR A 323 -11.83 -7.11 -15.91
N ASN A 324 -12.99 -7.73 -15.70
CA ASN A 324 -14.24 -7.01 -15.50
C ASN A 324 -14.47 -6.69 -14.01
N LEU A 325 -14.36 -5.42 -13.64
CA LEU A 325 -14.61 -4.90 -12.28
C LEU A 325 -15.95 -4.14 -12.17
N THR A 326 -16.81 -4.20 -13.21
CA THR A 326 -18.07 -3.44 -13.25
C THR A 326 -18.93 -3.69 -12.01
N ASP A 327 -19.36 -2.60 -11.36
CA ASP A 327 -20.21 -2.61 -10.17
C ASP A 327 -19.67 -3.39 -8.96
N SER A 328 -18.36 -3.69 -8.94
CA SER A 328 -17.72 -4.31 -7.78
C SER A 328 -17.50 -3.32 -6.63
N ILE A 329 -17.47 -3.81 -5.39
CA ILE A 329 -17.10 -3.06 -4.19
C ILE A 329 -15.62 -3.33 -3.92
N ILE A 330 -14.79 -2.29 -3.89
CA ILE A 330 -13.33 -2.40 -3.73
C ILE A 330 -12.80 -1.74 -2.45
N THR A 331 -13.64 -1.48 -1.45
CA THR A 331 -13.22 -0.87 -0.18
C THR A 331 -12.06 -1.65 0.44
N GLY A 332 -10.97 -0.98 0.80
CA GLY A 332 -9.78 -1.61 1.39
C GLY A 332 -8.99 -2.53 0.45
N ALA A 333 -9.39 -2.67 -0.81
CA ALA A 333 -8.68 -3.54 -1.75
C ALA A 333 -7.25 -3.04 -2.04
N SER A 334 -6.34 -3.97 -2.30
CA SER A 334 -4.96 -3.67 -2.66
C SER A 334 -4.73 -3.89 -4.15
N PHE A 335 -4.37 -2.81 -4.85
CA PHE A 335 -3.90 -2.80 -6.23
C PHE A 335 -2.39 -2.48 -6.29
N TRP A 336 -1.65 -2.79 -5.25
CA TRP A 336 -0.21 -2.52 -5.20
C TRP A 336 0.51 -3.17 -6.39
N ARG A 337 1.20 -2.34 -7.20
CA ARG A 337 1.90 -2.76 -8.44
C ARG A 337 1.00 -3.36 -9.53
N ALA A 338 -0.28 -3.03 -9.56
CA ALA A 338 -1.22 -3.55 -10.56
C ALA A 338 -1.43 -2.63 -11.78
N SER A 339 -0.88 -1.38 -11.76
CA SER A 339 -1.17 -0.37 -12.80
C SER A 339 -0.63 -0.68 -14.20
N ALA A 340 0.22 -1.69 -14.35
CA ALA A 340 0.67 -2.11 -15.68
C ALA A 340 -0.48 -2.65 -16.54
N THR A 341 -1.51 -3.19 -15.89
CA THR A 341 -2.64 -3.90 -16.54
C THR A 341 -4.01 -3.38 -16.11
N LEU A 342 -4.10 -2.68 -14.96
CA LEU A 342 -5.32 -2.02 -14.50
C LEU A 342 -5.51 -0.69 -15.25
N THR A 343 -6.63 -0.53 -15.93
CA THR A 343 -7.00 0.69 -16.66
C THR A 343 -7.94 1.58 -15.87
N GLU A 344 -7.96 2.88 -16.20
CA GLU A 344 -8.94 3.84 -15.66
C GLU A 344 -10.36 3.35 -15.85
N HIS A 345 -10.69 2.85 -17.05
CA HIS A 345 -12.04 2.38 -17.37
C HIS A 345 -12.50 1.26 -16.44
N GLN A 346 -11.63 0.27 -16.17
CA GLN A 346 -11.92 -0.81 -15.23
C GLN A 346 -12.15 -0.25 -13.81
N PHE A 347 -11.27 0.64 -13.35
CA PHE A 347 -11.37 1.22 -12.01
C PHE A 347 -12.62 2.08 -11.85
N TYR A 348 -12.92 2.94 -12.84
CA TYR A 348 -14.10 3.81 -12.81
C TYR A 348 -15.42 3.06 -12.98
N SER A 349 -15.39 1.83 -13.53
CA SER A 349 -16.58 0.99 -13.64
C SER A 349 -17.06 0.43 -12.29
N THR A 350 -16.22 0.45 -11.24
CA THR A 350 -16.55 -0.11 -9.93
C THR A 350 -17.69 0.65 -9.23
N LEU A 351 -18.47 -0.04 -8.42
CA LEU A 351 -19.53 0.58 -7.62
C LEU A 351 -18.95 1.54 -6.57
N SER A 352 -17.77 1.20 -6.00
CA SER A 352 -17.07 2.06 -5.04
C SER A 352 -16.71 3.40 -5.64
N TYR A 353 -16.17 3.44 -6.88
CA TYR A 353 -15.87 4.68 -7.56
C TYR A 353 -17.13 5.49 -7.87
N LYS A 354 -18.16 4.86 -8.44
CA LYS A 354 -19.46 5.49 -8.74
C LYS A 354 -20.12 6.11 -7.51
N ASN A 355 -20.01 5.44 -6.37
CA ASN A 355 -20.55 5.90 -5.08
C ASN A 355 -19.60 6.85 -4.34
N LYS A 356 -18.50 7.26 -4.95
CA LYS A 356 -17.48 8.13 -4.36
C LYS A 356 -16.93 7.62 -3.01
N SER A 357 -16.72 6.32 -2.89
CA SER A 357 -16.24 5.66 -1.67
C SER A 357 -15.06 4.74 -1.95
N LEU A 358 -13.85 5.30 -1.96
CA LEU A 358 -12.58 4.63 -2.23
C LEU A 358 -11.74 4.50 -0.95
N VAL A 359 -12.41 4.20 0.17
CA VAL A 359 -11.79 4.16 1.51
C VAL A 359 -10.80 3.00 1.62
N GLY A 360 -9.61 3.29 2.20
CA GLY A 360 -8.64 2.28 2.61
C GLY A 360 -7.89 1.56 1.49
N LEU A 361 -7.99 2.02 0.24
CA LEU A 361 -7.30 1.38 -0.88
C LEU A 361 -5.78 1.39 -0.72
N ASN A 362 -5.12 0.35 -1.17
CA ASN A 362 -3.68 0.32 -1.33
C ASN A 362 -3.30 0.43 -2.82
N MET A 363 -2.87 1.63 -3.22
CA MET A 363 -2.48 1.96 -4.60
C MET A 363 -0.95 2.16 -4.74
N LYS A 364 -0.15 1.61 -3.82
CA LYS A 364 1.31 1.80 -3.80
C LYS A 364 2.00 1.38 -5.09
N ASN A 365 3.10 2.10 -5.44
CA ASN A 365 3.97 1.80 -6.57
C ASN A 365 3.23 1.64 -7.91
N ASN A 366 2.20 2.44 -8.15
CA ASN A 366 1.46 2.48 -9.40
C ASN A 366 1.80 3.73 -10.22
N THR A 367 1.44 3.71 -11.49
CA THR A 367 1.45 4.86 -12.39
C THR A 367 0.00 5.22 -12.72
N LEU A 368 -0.48 6.35 -12.16
CA LEU A 368 -1.86 6.80 -12.23
C LEU A 368 -1.93 8.25 -12.74
N ASN A 369 -1.08 8.58 -13.72
CA ASN A 369 -0.99 9.91 -14.28
C ASN A 369 -2.31 10.33 -14.92
N GLY A 370 -2.81 11.50 -14.56
CA GLY A 370 -4.04 12.05 -15.11
C GLY A 370 -5.33 11.42 -14.59
N TRP A 371 -5.27 10.41 -13.71
CA TRP A 371 -6.48 9.76 -13.18
C TRP A 371 -7.37 10.74 -12.40
N ASP A 372 -8.69 10.55 -12.51
CA ASP A 372 -9.69 11.35 -11.83
C ASP A 372 -10.15 10.73 -10.52
N PHE A 373 -9.83 11.39 -9.41
CA PHE A 373 -10.28 11.09 -8.06
C PHE A 373 -11.14 12.22 -7.48
N SER A 374 -11.70 13.08 -8.36
CA SER A 374 -12.46 14.26 -7.92
C SER A 374 -13.70 13.89 -7.11
N GLY A 375 -13.87 14.58 -5.97
CA GLY A 375 -14.98 14.35 -5.05
C GLY A 375 -15.03 12.99 -4.39
N GLN A 376 -13.96 12.17 -4.51
CA GLN A 376 -13.89 10.84 -3.90
C GLN A 376 -13.59 10.93 -2.40
N ASN A 377 -14.18 10.04 -1.62
CA ASN A 377 -13.75 9.76 -0.26
C ASN A 377 -12.60 8.74 -0.28
N LEU A 378 -11.38 9.22 -0.05
CA LEU A 378 -10.14 8.44 -0.06
C LEU A 378 -9.58 8.19 1.35
N THR A 379 -10.42 8.35 2.39
CA THR A 379 -9.97 8.20 3.78
C THR A 379 -9.12 6.96 3.96
N SER A 380 -7.93 7.11 4.58
CA SER A 380 -6.96 6.04 4.87
C SER A 380 -6.41 5.30 3.63
N THR A 381 -6.57 5.84 2.44
CA THR A 381 -5.98 5.29 1.20
C THR A 381 -4.47 5.57 1.15
N THR A 382 -3.69 4.67 0.58
CA THR A 382 -2.25 4.89 0.39
C THR A 382 -1.89 4.93 -1.10
N PHE A 383 -1.21 6.01 -1.48
CA PHE A 383 -0.56 6.25 -2.77
C PHE A 383 0.97 6.32 -2.62
N GLU A 384 1.53 5.69 -1.60
CA GLU A 384 2.97 5.73 -1.36
C GLU A 384 3.77 5.29 -2.61
N ARG A 385 4.77 6.10 -3.02
CA ARG A 385 5.59 5.87 -4.21
C ARG A 385 4.79 5.72 -5.52
N THR A 386 3.63 6.34 -5.62
CA THR A 386 2.79 6.32 -6.82
C THR A 386 3.10 7.54 -7.69
N ASN A 387 3.16 7.35 -9.00
CA ASN A 387 3.21 8.47 -9.94
C ASN A 387 1.77 8.95 -10.22
N LEU A 388 1.48 10.19 -9.81
CA LEU A 388 0.17 10.84 -9.88
C LEU A 388 0.23 12.15 -10.69
N VAL A 389 1.27 12.34 -11.51
CA VAL A 389 1.44 13.57 -12.29
C VAL A 389 0.14 13.92 -13.00
N THR A 390 -0.33 15.18 -12.82
CA THR A 390 -1.58 15.71 -13.38
C THR A 390 -2.88 15.01 -12.97
N ALA A 391 -2.87 14.15 -11.97
CA ALA A 391 -4.10 13.55 -11.44
C ALA A 391 -5.04 14.59 -10.82
N ASN A 392 -6.33 14.30 -10.82
CA ASN A 392 -7.36 15.20 -10.30
C ASN A 392 -7.93 14.69 -8.97
N PHE A 393 -7.70 15.43 -7.89
CA PHE A 393 -8.27 15.20 -6.56
C PHE A 393 -9.18 16.35 -6.11
N ALA A 394 -9.70 17.14 -7.05
CA ALA A 394 -10.54 18.29 -6.70
C ALA A 394 -11.72 17.85 -5.82
N GLY A 395 -11.88 18.51 -4.65
CA GLY A 395 -12.94 18.21 -3.70
C GLY A 395 -12.89 16.85 -3.03
N ALA A 396 -11.79 16.11 -3.16
CA ALA A 396 -11.64 14.82 -2.52
C ALA A 396 -11.46 14.96 -0.99
N ASN A 397 -11.93 13.96 -0.25
CA ASN A 397 -11.58 13.80 1.17
C ASN A 397 -10.29 12.97 1.29
N LEU A 398 -9.22 13.63 1.73
CA LEU A 398 -7.88 13.05 1.86
C LEU A 398 -7.49 12.76 3.32
N THR A 399 -8.45 12.61 4.22
CA THR A 399 -8.20 12.31 5.64
C THR A 399 -7.41 11.02 5.79
N GLY A 400 -6.24 11.09 6.43
CA GLY A 400 -5.35 9.95 6.67
C GLY A 400 -4.73 9.34 5.40
N VAL A 401 -4.79 10.02 4.26
CA VAL A 401 -4.18 9.56 3.01
C VAL A 401 -2.65 9.62 3.12
N ASN A 402 -1.98 8.58 2.64
CA ASN A 402 -0.53 8.52 2.58
C ASN A 402 -0.03 8.71 1.14
N PHE A 403 0.57 9.87 0.85
CA PHE A 403 1.26 10.18 -0.40
C PHE A 403 2.79 10.10 -0.27
N ALA A 404 3.35 9.51 0.78
CA ALA A 404 4.80 9.52 1.00
C ALA A 404 5.56 9.07 -0.27
N TYR A 405 6.52 9.89 -0.70
CA TYR A 405 7.35 9.65 -1.88
C TYR A 405 6.56 9.54 -3.22
N ALA A 406 5.31 9.97 -3.27
CA ALA A 406 4.56 10.06 -4.52
C ALA A 406 5.02 11.25 -5.37
N ASP A 407 4.86 11.15 -6.69
CA ASP A 407 5.04 12.27 -7.60
C ASP A 407 3.70 12.97 -7.82
N LEU A 408 3.53 14.15 -7.22
CA LEU A 408 2.30 14.92 -7.25
C LEU A 408 2.40 16.17 -8.14
N ARG A 409 3.38 16.25 -9.02
CA ARG A 409 3.56 17.41 -9.91
C ARG A 409 2.33 17.62 -10.80
N GLY A 410 1.84 18.86 -10.79
CA GLY A 410 0.68 19.27 -11.59
C GLY A 410 -0.66 18.70 -11.13
N VAL A 411 -0.74 18.10 -9.95
CA VAL A 411 -1.98 17.57 -9.38
C VAL A 411 -2.96 18.69 -9.05
N ASN A 412 -4.23 18.45 -9.29
CA ASN A 412 -5.32 19.34 -8.89
C ASN A 412 -5.92 18.87 -7.53
N PHE A 413 -5.70 19.64 -6.47
CA PHE A 413 -6.29 19.47 -5.15
C PHE A 413 -7.32 20.55 -4.79
N ALA A 414 -7.81 21.30 -5.77
CA ALA A 414 -8.73 22.39 -5.52
C ALA A 414 -9.95 21.94 -4.70
N GLY A 415 -10.22 22.61 -3.59
CA GLY A 415 -11.33 22.28 -2.68
C GLY A 415 -11.20 20.94 -1.94
N ALA A 416 -10.08 20.24 -2.01
CA ALA A 416 -9.85 18.99 -1.27
C ALA A 416 -9.67 19.24 0.23
N THR A 417 -9.98 18.24 1.05
CA THR A 417 -9.79 18.28 2.51
C THR A 417 -8.62 17.43 2.93
N PHE A 418 -7.64 18.03 3.61
CA PHE A 418 -6.45 17.39 4.16
C PHE A 418 -6.55 17.34 5.69
N ASN A 419 -6.53 16.14 6.25
CA ASN A 419 -6.44 15.92 7.70
C ASN A 419 -5.58 14.67 7.97
N ASN A 420 -4.48 14.82 8.73
CA ASN A 420 -3.47 13.76 8.92
C ASN A 420 -2.95 13.18 7.60
N THR A 421 -2.90 13.99 6.55
CA THR A 421 -2.43 13.57 5.22
C THR A 421 -0.91 13.58 5.17
N THR A 422 -0.29 12.50 4.72
CA THR A 422 1.17 12.39 4.65
C THR A 422 1.69 12.87 3.30
N LEU A 423 2.58 13.89 3.31
CA LEU A 423 3.28 14.46 2.16
C LEU A 423 4.82 14.35 2.30
N THR A 424 5.33 13.38 3.05
CA THR A 424 6.77 13.19 3.26
C THR A 424 7.48 12.82 1.96
N GLY A 425 8.51 13.60 1.58
CA GLY A 425 9.32 13.35 0.39
C GLY A 425 8.58 13.54 -0.94
N VAL A 426 7.56 14.39 -0.95
CA VAL A 426 6.70 14.67 -2.12
C VAL A 426 7.17 15.94 -2.83
N ASP A 427 7.07 15.97 -4.16
CA ASP A 427 7.18 17.17 -4.99
C ASP A 427 5.78 17.60 -5.46
N ILE A 428 5.36 18.80 -5.01
CA ILE A 428 4.08 19.44 -5.38
C ILE A 428 4.28 20.62 -6.36
N THR A 429 5.30 20.53 -7.20
CA THR A 429 5.53 21.53 -8.25
C THR A 429 4.35 21.59 -9.21
N ASN A 430 3.90 22.82 -9.54
CA ASN A 430 2.75 23.10 -10.42
C ASN A 430 1.39 22.58 -9.90
N THR A 431 1.26 22.34 -8.60
CA THR A 431 0.05 21.80 -7.97
C THR A 431 -0.94 22.91 -7.61
N ASP A 432 -2.23 22.64 -7.72
CA ASP A 432 -3.33 23.57 -7.43
C ASP A 432 -4.08 23.18 -6.14
N PHE A 433 -4.00 24.01 -5.10
CA PHE A 433 -4.71 23.84 -3.83
C PHE A 433 -5.83 24.86 -3.61
N ARG A 434 -6.25 25.65 -4.60
CA ARG A 434 -7.25 26.70 -4.40
C ARG A 434 -8.49 26.19 -3.66
N GLY A 435 -8.88 26.88 -2.59
CA GLY A 435 -10.03 26.50 -1.77
C GLY A 435 -9.88 25.18 -0.99
N ALA A 436 -8.70 24.54 -0.98
CA ALA A 436 -8.46 23.35 -0.17
C ALA A 436 -8.51 23.68 1.32
N ILE A 437 -9.07 22.77 2.11
CA ILE A 437 -9.11 22.82 3.58
C ILE A 437 -7.93 21.99 4.10
N ILE A 438 -6.93 22.65 4.67
CA ILE A 438 -5.73 21.99 5.20
C ILE A 438 -5.75 22.08 6.72
N GLU A 439 -6.30 21.04 7.37
CA GLU A 439 -6.33 20.93 8.85
C GLU A 439 -4.99 20.44 9.38
N SER A 440 -4.42 19.40 8.79
CA SER A 440 -3.10 18.90 9.15
C SER A 440 -2.45 18.08 8.02
N ILE A 441 -1.14 18.26 7.87
CA ILE A 441 -0.28 17.48 6.97
C ILE A 441 0.94 16.98 7.74
N ILE A 442 1.47 15.81 7.32
CA ILE A 442 2.69 15.20 7.88
C ILE A 442 3.79 15.29 6.81
N GLY A 443 4.93 15.89 7.18
CA GLY A 443 6.06 16.08 6.29
C GLY A 443 6.12 17.48 5.66
N THR A 444 7.22 17.75 4.98
CA THR A 444 7.50 19.03 4.30
C THR A 444 7.73 18.76 2.81
N PRO A 445 6.75 19.00 1.94
CA PRO A 445 6.91 18.82 0.50
C PRO A 445 7.86 19.86 -0.09
N THR A 446 8.51 19.51 -1.22
CA THR A 446 9.16 20.50 -2.08
C THR A 446 8.12 21.09 -3.03
N TYR A 447 8.27 22.39 -3.36
CA TYR A 447 7.30 23.08 -4.19
C TYR A 447 7.91 24.15 -5.09
N LYS A 448 7.32 24.32 -6.27
CA LYS A 448 7.61 25.37 -7.24
C LYS A 448 6.33 25.65 -8.03
N ASN A 449 5.99 26.91 -8.30
CA ASN A 449 4.78 27.30 -9.01
C ASN A 449 3.48 26.70 -8.41
N THR A 450 3.45 26.50 -7.10
CA THR A 450 2.31 25.89 -6.41
C THR A 450 1.27 26.96 -6.08
N ILE A 451 0.02 26.73 -6.44
CA ILE A 451 -1.11 27.61 -6.11
C ILE A 451 -1.70 27.15 -4.78
N TRP A 452 -1.59 27.97 -3.74
CA TRP A 452 -2.10 27.65 -2.41
C TRP A 452 -3.61 27.89 -2.26
N SER A 453 -4.16 27.53 -1.12
CA SER A 453 -5.61 27.55 -0.87
C SER A 453 -6.26 28.92 -1.02
N ASP A 454 -5.52 29.99 -0.80
CA ASP A 454 -5.95 31.41 -1.00
C ASP A 454 -5.73 31.89 -2.45
N GLY A 455 -5.23 31.07 -3.34
CA GLY A 455 -4.88 31.40 -4.72
C GLY A 455 -3.46 31.89 -4.92
N THR A 456 -2.70 32.19 -3.86
CA THR A 456 -1.33 32.71 -4.01
C THR A 456 -0.38 31.65 -4.62
N ILE A 457 0.31 32.04 -5.69
CA ILE A 457 1.35 31.20 -6.30
C ILE A 457 2.68 31.43 -5.57
N GLN A 458 3.18 30.41 -4.88
CA GLN A 458 4.46 30.48 -4.21
C GLN A 458 5.60 29.89 -5.05
N ASN A 459 6.80 30.50 -4.90
CA ASN A 459 8.01 30.13 -5.65
C ASN A 459 7.79 30.12 -7.17
N PHE A 460 6.98 31.07 -7.68
CA PHE A 460 6.75 31.19 -9.11
C PHE A 460 8.07 31.45 -9.82
N THR A 461 8.47 30.51 -10.67
CA THR A 461 9.71 30.59 -11.42
C THR A 461 9.65 29.74 -12.69
N MET A 462 10.01 30.34 -13.80
CA MET A 462 10.09 29.71 -15.11
C MET A 462 11.44 30.06 -15.72
N LYS A 463 12.50 29.43 -15.23
CA LYS A 463 13.91 29.75 -15.55
C LYS A 463 14.51 28.92 -16.67
N SER A 464 13.85 27.84 -17.07
CA SER A 464 14.30 26.90 -18.11
C SER A 464 13.42 27.02 -19.35
N SER A 465 13.97 26.81 -20.52
CA SER A 465 13.24 26.72 -21.80
C SER A 465 12.23 25.56 -21.86
N SER A 466 12.34 24.60 -20.95
CA SER A 466 11.40 23.49 -20.82
C SER A 466 10.32 23.72 -19.75
N ASP A 467 10.37 24.85 -19.04
CA ASP A 467 9.37 25.14 -18.00
C ASP A 467 8.02 25.47 -18.65
N SER A 468 6.99 24.75 -18.24
CA SER A 468 5.60 25.07 -18.57
C SER A 468 4.76 25.07 -17.29
N PHE A 469 3.75 25.96 -17.25
CA PHE A 469 2.81 26.04 -16.14
C PHE A 469 1.44 26.43 -16.69
N SER A 470 0.45 25.59 -16.41
CA SER A 470 -0.94 25.85 -16.77
C SER A 470 -1.78 26.22 -15.55
N ILE A 471 -2.61 27.22 -15.70
CA ILE A 471 -3.60 27.63 -14.69
C ILE A 471 -4.97 27.22 -15.23
N SER A 472 -5.62 26.28 -14.56
CA SER A 472 -6.94 25.79 -14.92
C SER A 472 -8.08 26.60 -14.27
N LYS A 473 -9.29 26.40 -14.76
CA LYS A 473 -10.50 26.97 -14.17
C LYS A 473 -10.71 26.41 -12.77
N TYR A 474 -10.94 27.27 -11.78
CA TYR A 474 -11.38 26.88 -10.46
C TYR A 474 -12.91 26.89 -10.40
N VAL A 475 -13.50 25.77 -10.01
CA VAL A 475 -14.96 25.65 -9.77
C VAL A 475 -15.17 25.35 -8.29
N PRO A 476 -15.76 26.28 -7.50
CA PRO A 476 -16.04 26.01 -6.09
C PRO A 476 -17.12 24.93 -5.95
N LEU A 477 -16.88 23.93 -5.09
CA LEU A 477 -17.77 22.77 -4.87
C LEU A 477 -19.09 23.12 -4.17
N SER A 478 -19.13 24.25 -3.44
CA SER A 478 -20.27 24.62 -2.58
C SER A 478 -20.93 25.95 -2.96
N GLY A 479 -20.75 26.45 -4.18
CA GLY A 479 -21.34 27.70 -4.62
C GLY A 479 -20.70 28.95 -3.98
N GLY A 480 -19.49 28.86 -3.46
CA GLY A 480 -18.69 29.99 -2.96
C GLY A 480 -18.11 30.89 -4.06
N GLU A 481 -17.40 31.92 -3.65
CA GLU A 481 -16.72 32.84 -4.59
C GLU A 481 -15.59 32.09 -5.33
N SER A 482 -15.36 32.48 -6.58
CA SER A 482 -14.25 31.99 -7.39
C SER A 482 -12.93 32.50 -6.81
N ILE A 483 -11.93 31.63 -6.64
CA ILE A 483 -10.59 32.00 -6.21
C ILE A 483 -9.69 32.07 -7.44
N SER A 484 -9.14 33.27 -7.71
CA SER A 484 -8.15 33.49 -8.75
C SER A 484 -6.79 32.92 -8.36
N ALA A 485 -5.98 32.56 -9.36
CA ALA A 485 -4.55 32.37 -9.14
C ALA A 485 -3.87 33.74 -9.03
N LYS A 486 -2.95 33.91 -8.07
CA LYS A 486 -2.37 35.22 -7.76
C LYS A 486 -0.85 35.21 -7.79
N ILE A 487 -0.25 36.08 -8.61
CA ILE A 487 1.18 36.38 -8.56
C ILE A 487 1.37 37.57 -7.64
N ALA A 488 1.79 37.36 -6.41
CA ALA A 488 2.02 38.35 -5.38
C ALA A 488 3.50 38.71 -5.18
N GLN A 489 4.40 38.13 -5.97
CA GLN A 489 5.83 38.46 -5.98
C GLN A 489 6.32 38.58 -7.42
N SER A 490 7.16 39.62 -7.69
CA SER A 490 7.68 39.83 -9.03
C SER A 490 8.43 38.62 -9.57
N ALA A 491 8.13 38.27 -10.80
CA ALA A 491 8.63 37.05 -11.44
C ALA A 491 8.88 37.25 -12.93
N SER A 492 9.61 36.31 -13.55
CA SER A 492 9.85 36.36 -14.99
C SER A 492 9.65 35.00 -15.64
N ILE A 493 9.13 34.98 -16.86
CA ILE A 493 9.03 33.84 -17.75
C ILE A 493 10.25 33.90 -18.66
N SER A 494 11.17 32.95 -18.55
CA SER A 494 12.40 32.90 -19.34
C SER A 494 12.15 32.55 -20.81
N ALA A 495 13.13 32.82 -21.67
CA ALA A 495 13.07 32.48 -23.08
C ALA A 495 12.67 30.99 -23.28
N TRP A 496 11.72 30.77 -24.19
CA TRP A 496 11.14 29.46 -24.54
C TRP A 496 10.29 28.79 -23.46
N ALA A 497 10.12 29.39 -22.28
CA ALA A 497 9.16 28.91 -21.28
C ALA A 497 7.73 29.34 -21.63
N MET A 498 6.74 28.57 -21.20
CA MET A 498 5.33 28.80 -21.58
C MET A 498 4.42 28.87 -20.34
N LEU A 499 3.73 29.99 -20.17
CA LEU A 499 2.62 30.15 -19.21
C LEU A 499 1.30 30.00 -19.97
N THR A 500 0.42 29.11 -19.56
CA THR A 500 -0.88 28.88 -20.18
C THR A 500 -2.02 29.15 -19.20
N LEU A 501 -2.98 29.96 -19.58
CA LEU A 501 -4.28 30.07 -18.92
C LEU A 501 -5.29 29.21 -19.70
N GLU A 502 -5.80 28.20 -19.04
CA GLU A 502 -6.82 27.32 -19.62
C GLU A 502 -8.18 28.01 -19.64
N THR A 503 -9.09 27.53 -20.47
CA THR A 503 -10.43 28.13 -20.66
C THR A 503 -11.17 28.30 -19.33
N GLY A 504 -11.60 29.50 -19.03
CA GLY A 504 -12.26 29.89 -17.78
C GLY A 504 -11.32 30.08 -16.59
N ALA A 505 -10.00 30.04 -16.78
CA ALA A 505 -9.04 30.38 -15.73
C ALA A 505 -9.06 31.87 -15.39
N TYR A 506 -8.66 32.19 -14.16
CA TYR A 506 -8.50 33.54 -13.69
C TYR A 506 -7.13 33.72 -13.03
N LEU A 507 -6.29 34.58 -13.60
CA LEU A 507 -4.98 34.98 -13.08
C LEU A 507 -4.98 36.45 -12.72
N GLU A 508 -4.44 36.79 -11.56
CA GLU A 508 -4.20 38.16 -11.10
C GLU A 508 -2.72 38.41 -10.80
N VAL A 509 -2.19 39.56 -11.15
CA VAL A 509 -0.91 40.08 -10.66
C VAL A 509 -1.22 41.16 -9.63
N VAL A 510 -0.84 40.96 -8.38
CA VAL A 510 -1.30 41.76 -7.22
C VAL A 510 -0.14 42.19 -6.32
N ASP A 511 -0.44 43.00 -5.33
CA ASP A 511 0.48 43.40 -4.25
C ASP A 511 1.78 44.08 -4.74
N GLY A 512 1.71 44.81 -5.83
CA GLY A 512 2.87 45.48 -6.42
C GLY A 512 3.84 44.55 -7.15
N ALA A 513 3.45 43.31 -7.41
CA ALA A 513 4.26 42.37 -8.18
C ALA A 513 4.34 42.76 -9.65
N VAL A 514 5.44 42.42 -10.32
CA VAL A 514 5.62 42.57 -11.76
C VAL A 514 5.89 41.22 -12.40
N LEU A 515 5.05 40.85 -13.37
CA LEU A 515 5.28 39.68 -14.23
C LEU A 515 6.00 40.13 -15.52
N THR A 516 7.19 39.60 -15.77
CA THR A 516 7.97 39.95 -16.97
C THR A 516 8.05 38.71 -17.90
N ALA A 517 7.55 38.83 -19.12
CA ALA A 517 7.74 37.84 -20.19
C ALA A 517 9.01 38.22 -20.99
N LYS A 518 10.03 37.35 -20.91
CA LYS A 518 11.32 37.55 -21.59
C LYS A 518 11.24 37.23 -23.07
N ASN A 519 12.18 37.80 -23.86
CA ASN A 519 12.30 37.49 -25.28
C ASN A 519 12.25 35.96 -25.53
N GLY A 520 11.40 35.54 -26.47
CA GLY A 520 11.17 34.15 -26.83
C GLY A 520 10.30 33.34 -25.84
N SER A 521 9.81 33.94 -24.76
CA SER A 521 8.79 33.30 -23.92
C SER A 521 7.39 33.41 -24.54
N THR A 522 6.46 32.54 -24.09
CA THR A 522 5.08 32.58 -24.57
C THR A 522 4.10 32.68 -23.39
N ILE A 523 3.14 33.59 -23.48
CA ILE A 523 1.93 33.55 -22.66
C ILE A 523 0.78 33.16 -23.59
N THR A 524 0.12 32.04 -23.26
CA THR A 524 -1.04 31.51 -23.99
C THR A 524 -2.30 31.72 -23.17
N ILE A 525 -3.33 32.32 -23.78
CA ILE A 525 -4.65 32.50 -23.16
C ILE A 525 -5.68 31.75 -24.01
N ASN A 526 -6.18 30.63 -23.46
CA ASN A 526 -7.28 29.88 -24.04
C ASN A 526 -8.60 30.45 -23.51
N THR A 527 -9.48 30.93 -24.37
CA THR A 527 -10.69 31.65 -23.93
C THR A 527 -11.93 31.28 -24.75
N ASP A 528 -13.04 31.12 -24.04
CA ASP A 528 -14.42 31.12 -24.54
C ASP A 528 -15.15 32.47 -24.20
N GLY A 529 -14.39 33.49 -23.78
CA GLY A 529 -14.90 34.77 -23.28
C GLY A 529 -14.99 34.86 -21.77
N VAL A 530 -14.63 33.82 -21.02
CA VAL A 530 -14.69 33.79 -19.55
C VAL A 530 -13.30 33.84 -18.90
N THR A 531 -12.24 33.42 -19.59
CA THR A 531 -10.85 33.47 -19.09
C THR A 531 -10.44 34.92 -18.83
N LYS A 532 -9.84 35.20 -17.67
CA LYS A 532 -9.43 36.53 -17.24
C LYS A 532 -7.96 36.56 -16.85
N PHE A 533 -7.29 37.63 -17.31
CA PHE A 533 -5.98 38.03 -16.84
C PHE A 533 -6.06 39.46 -16.36
N GLU A 534 -5.89 39.70 -15.07
CA GLU A 534 -6.00 41.02 -14.45
C GLU A 534 -4.68 41.48 -13.83
N VAL A 535 -4.33 42.74 -14.03
CA VAL A 535 -3.18 43.39 -13.40
C VAL A 535 -3.72 44.42 -12.40
N GLY A 536 -3.49 44.13 -11.11
CA GLY A 536 -3.99 44.95 -10.01
C GLY A 536 -3.28 46.30 -9.88
N GLU A 537 -3.80 47.14 -9.02
CA GLU A 537 -3.25 48.46 -8.73
C GLU A 537 -1.78 48.37 -8.28
N ASN A 538 -0.92 49.25 -8.78
CA ASN A 538 0.53 49.29 -8.56
C ASN A 538 1.31 48.01 -8.95
N SER A 539 0.68 47.05 -9.62
CA SER A 539 1.28 45.84 -10.16
C SER A 539 1.66 46.00 -11.64
N GLY A 540 2.32 45.05 -12.27
CA GLY A 540 2.77 45.21 -13.64
C GLY A 540 2.80 43.94 -14.49
N LEU A 541 2.64 44.14 -15.81
CA LEU A 541 2.93 43.18 -16.87
C LEU A 541 3.91 43.82 -17.85
N VAL A 542 5.06 43.23 -18.03
CA VAL A 542 6.11 43.67 -18.96
C VAL A 542 6.36 42.59 -19.99
N MET A 543 6.17 42.92 -21.27
CA MET A 543 6.49 42.02 -22.39
C MET A 543 7.75 42.53 -23.08
N GLU A 544 8.86 41.77 -23.00
CA GLU A 544 10.10 42.15 -23.72
C GLU A 544 9.94 41.94 -25.23
N ASP A 545 10.70 42.66 -26.03
CA ASP A 545 10.71 42.50 -27.49
C ASP A 545 10.99 41.05 -27.86
N GLY A 546 10.12 40.44 -28.69
CA GLY A 546 10.20 39.05 -29.08
C GLY A 546 9.57 38.06 -28.08
N ALA A 547 8.94 38.50 -26.99
CA ALA A 547 7.98 37.70 -26.25
C ALA A 547 6.71 37.48 -27.10
N VAL A 548 6.01 36.37 -26.91
CA VAL A 548 4.82 35.99 -27.68
C VAL A 548 3.60 36.00 -26.77
N LEU A 549 2.53 36.69 -27.18
CA LEU A 549 1.20 36.53 -26.60
C LEU A 549 0.33 35.76 -27.60
N GLN A 550 -0.08 34.57 -27.23
CA GLN A 550 -0.95 33.73 -28.05
C GLN A 550 -2.34 33.67 -27.44
N ILE A 551 -3.36 33.96 -28.22
CA ILE A 551 -4.75 33.90 -27.81
C ILE A 551 -5.45 32.84 -28.63
N ASN A 552 -5.90 31.78 -27.97
CA ASN A 552 -6.65 30.67 -28.56
C ASN A 552 -8.13 30.81 -28.17
N ILE A 553 -9.00 30.88 -29.15
CA ILE A 553 -10.44 31.01 -28.95
C ILE A 553 -11.07 29.65 -29.18
N GLU A 554 -11.81 29.15 -28.20
CA GLU A 554 -12.58 27.92 -28.32
C GLU A 554 -13.97 28.23 -28.91
N GLU A 555 -14.32 27.56 -30.00
CA GLU A 555 -15.57 27.75 -30.71
C GLU A 555 -16.72 27.01 -30.01
N THR A 556 -17.23 27.54 -28.89
CA THR A 556 -18.42 27.00 -28.23
C THR A 556 -19.74 27.67 -28.61
N ALA A 557 -19.70 28.78 -29.35
CA ALA A 557 -20.88 29.58 -29.73
C ALA A 557 -20.94 29.87 -31.22
N ARG A 558 -21.42 28.95 -32.03
CA ARG A 558 -21.52 29.08 -33.52
C ARG A 558 -22.57 30.07 -34.07
N ASN A 559 -23.17 30.94 -33.26
CA ASN A 559 -24.34 31.73 -33.68
C ASN A 559 -24.12 33.26 -33.71
N ALA A 560 -22.90 33.78 -33.58
CA ALA A 560 -22.64 35.21 -33.61
C ALA A 560 -21.77 35.61 -34.81
N GLU A 561 -22.12 36.70 -35.47
CA GLU A 561 -21.38 37.24 -36.64
C GLU A 561 -20.06 37.91 -36.26
N ALA A 562 -19.90 38.29 -34.98
CA ALA A 562 -18.67 38.87 -34.44
C ALA A 562 -18.52 38.56 -32.94
N TYR A 563 -17.30 38.36 -32.48
CA TYR A 563 -16.96 38.14 -31.06
C TYR A 563 -16.00 39.23 -30.61
N THR A 564 -16.19 39.71 -29.40
CA THR A 564 -15.29 40.66 -28.74
C THR A 564 -14.98 40.18 -27.32
N PHE A 565 -13.71 40.00 -27.01
CA PHE A 565 -13.24 39.47 -25.71
C PHE A 565 -12.27 40.47 -25.09
N SER A 566 -12.48 40.79 -23.82
CA SER A 566 -11.45 41.44 -23.00
C SER A 566 -10.51 40.38 -22.50
N VAL A 567 -9.27 40.37 -22.97
CA VAL A 567 -8.27 39.32 -22.72
C VAL A 567 -7.40 39.66 -21.53
N ILE A 568 -6.96 40.89 -21.42
CA ILE A 568 -6.15 41.43 -20.33
C ILE A 568 -6.79 42.73 -19.84
N ASN A 569 -7.04 42.82 -18.53
CA ASN A 569 -7.55 44.03 -17.87
C ASN A 569 -6.52 44.55 -16.87
N TRP A 570 -6.46 45.84 -16.65
CA TRP A 570 -5.60 46.45 -15.63
C TRP A 570 -6.28 47.59 -14.92
N GLN A 571 -5.84 47.85 -13.70
CA GLN A 571 -6.35 48.94 -12.84
C GLN A 571 -5.52 50.21 -13.01
N GLU A 572 -6.01 51.31 -12.45
CA GLU A 572 -5.26 52.56 -12.39
C GLU A 572 -3.88 52.35 -11.74
N ASN A 573 -2.86 53.07 -12.24
CA ASN A 573 -1.47 53.00 -11.80
C ASN A 573 -0.77 51.63 -12.02
N SER A 574 -1.32 50.70 -12.80
CA SER A 574 -0.61 49.50 -13.21
C SER A 574 0.49 49.81 -14.22
N ILE A 575 1.56 49.04 -14.18
CA ILE A 575 2.67 49.10 -15.15
C ILE A 575 2.37 48.14 -16.28
N ILE A 576 2.05 48.65 -17.47
CA ILE A 576 1.81 47.83 -18.65
C ILE A 576 2.79 48.26 -19.74
N GLU A 577 3.76 47.43 -20.04
CA GLU A 577 4.82 47.69 -21.01
C GLU A 577 4.92 46.60 -22.08
N GLY A 578 5.24 46.98 -23.30
CA GLY A 578 5.56 46.06 -24.40
C GLY A 578 4.37 45.51 -25.18
N LEU A 579 3.11 45.73 -24.77
CA LEU A 579 1.94 45.26 -25.56
C LEU A 579 1.92 45.87 -26.97
N ASP A 580 2.24 47.17 -27.12
CA ASP A 580 2.34 47.84 -28.42
C ASP A 580 3.43 47.23 -29.31
N SER A 581 4.53 46.73 -28.71
CA SER A 581 5.63 46.08 -29.43
C SER A 581 5.24 44.71 -29.95
N LEU A 582 4.45 43.94 -29.19
CA LEU A 582 3.91 42.65 -29.63
C LEU A 582 3.10 42.79 -30.92
N ILE A 583 2.28 43.80 -30.97
CA ILE A 583 1.38 44.08 -32.11
C ILE A 583 2.18 44.48 -33.35
N LYS A 584 3.14 45.41 -33.18
CA LYS A 584 4.03 45.86 -34.26
C LYS A 584 5.02 44.81 -34.72
N GLY A 585 5.41 43.89 -33.83
CA GLY A 585 6.37 42.82 -34.08
C GLY A 585 5.77 41.51 -34.59
N GLU A 586 4.45 41.46 -34.85
CA GLU A 586 3.71 40.25 -35.26
C GLU A 586 3.83 39.07 -34.25
N THR A 587 4.07 39.38 -32.99
CA THR A 587 4.16 38.39 -31.91
C THR A 587 2.88 38.24 -31.10
N LEU A 588 1.81 38.97 -31.47
CA LEU A 588 0.44 38.69 -31.05
C LEU A 588 -0.17 37.69 -32.03
N LEU A 589 -0.38 36.45 -31.56
CA LEU A 589 -0.90 35.37 -32.37
C LEU A 589 -2.35 35.07 -31.97
N LEU A 590 -3.22 34.95 -32.96
CA LEU A 590 -4.61 34.53 -32.76
C LEU A 590 -4.84 33.17 -33.40
N SER A 591 -5.45 32.25 -32.67
CA SER A 591 -5.91 30.98 -33.21
C SER A 591 -7.35 30.68 -32.80
N VAL A 592 -8.02 29.83 -33.56
CA VAL A 592 -9.36 29.31 -33.26
C VAL A 592 -9.29 27.81 -33.30
N ASN A 593 -9.68 27.14 -32.20
CA ASN A 593 -9.55 25.67 -32.01
C ASN A 593 -8.13 25.13 -32.29
N GLY A 594 -7.09 25.93 -31.94
CA GLY A 594 -5.68 25.56 -32.13
C GLY A 594 -5.12 25.77 -33.54
N GLU A 595 -5.91 26.23 -34.51
CA GLU A 595 -5.45 26.59 -35.85
C GLU A 595 -5.31 28.11 -36.01
N ALA A 596 -4.25 28.56 -36.66
CA ALA A 596 -4.04 30.01 -36.91
C ALA A 596 -5.27 30.63 -37.59
N PHE A 597 -5.82 31.69 -37.03
CA PHE A 597 -6.99 32.35 -37.56
C PHE A 597 -6.64 33.18 -38.79
N SER A 598 -7.26 32.87 -39.90
CA SER A 598 -7.06 33.57 -41.18
C SER A 598 -8.16 34.59 -41.54
N GLY A 599 -9.12 34.81 -40.62
CA GLY A 599 -10.22 35.74 -40.81
C GLY A 599 -9.84 37.20 -40.47
N ILE A 600 -10.82 38.11 -40.57
CA ILE A 600 -10.64 39.51 -40.18
C ILE A 600 -10.71 39.58 -38.64
N TRP A 601 -9.66 40.07 -38.02
CA TRP A 601 -9.66 40.37 -36.61
C TRP A 601 -9.03 41.72 -36.35
N ASP A 602 -9.38 42.32 -35.22
CA ASP A 602 -8.89 43.64 -34.79
C ASP A 602 -8.64 43.58 -33.29
N TYR A 603 -7.86 44.48 -32.78
CA TYR A 603 -7.60 44.64 -31.37
C TYR A 603 -7.83 46.09 -30.95
N ILE A 604 -8.24 46.28 -29.71
CA ILE A 604 -8.37 47.60 -29.09
C ILE A 604 -7.53 47.58 -27.81
N LEU A 605 -6.53 48.44 -27.78
CA LEU A 605 -5.79 48.76 -26.57
C LEU A 605 -6.39 50.06 -26.02
N SER A 606 -7.16 49.92 -24.96
CA SER A 606 -7.76 51.06 -24.25
C SER A 606 -6.98 51.36 -22.97
N ASP A 607 -7.39 52.41 -22.25
CA ASP A 607 -6.69 52.81 -21.03
C ASP A 607 -6.63 51.72 -19.95
N ASN A 608 -7.53 50.73 -20.00
CA ASN A 608 -7.65 49.69 -18.96
C ASN A 608 -7.75 48.25 -19.45
N GLN A 609 -7.65 47.99 -20.76
CA GLN A 609 -7.79 46.60 -21.27
C GLN A 609 -7.24 46.40 -22.69
N LEU A 610 -6.78 45.17 -22.94
CA LEU A 610 -6.59 44.63 -24.28
C LEU A 610 -7.83 43.84 -24.68
N THR A 611 -8.51 44.26 -25.73
CA THR A 611 -9.69 43.63 -26.30
C THR A 611 -9.35 43.08 -27.69
N VAL A 612 -9.72 41.85 -27.95
CA VAL A 612 -9.62 41.23 -29.29
C VAL A 612 -11.01 41.03 -29.85
N SER A 613 -11.21 41.49 -31.07
CA SER A 613 -12.45 41.33 -31.83
C SER A 613 -12.18 40.53 -33.08
N MET A 614 -13.01 39.52 -33.38
CA MET A 614 -12.94 38.78 -34.63
C MET A 614 -14.30 38.76 -35.34
N GLN A 615 -14.28 38.81 -36.66
CA GLN A 615 -15.45 38.59 -37.50
C GLN A 615 -15.37 37.14 -38.02
N VAL A 616 -16.39 36.36 -37.75
CA VAL A 616 -16.53 35.02 -38.34
C VAL A 616 -17.08 35.23 -39.77
N PRO A 617 -16.36 34.79 -40.84
CA PRO A 617 -16.90 34.87 -42.19
C PRO A 617 -18.21 34.08 -42.28
N GLU A 618 -19.23 34.67 -42.93
CA GLU A 618 -20.49 33.97 -43.16
C GLU A 618 -20.25 32.59 -43.79
N PRO A 619 -21.08 31.58 -43.49
CA PRO A 619 -20.95 30.21 -44.06
C PRO A 619 -20.90 30.18 -45.60
N ALA A 620 -21.48 31.18 -46.26
CA ALA A 620 -21.42 31.35 -47.71
C ALA A 620 -20.00 31.66 -48.25
N VAL A 621 -19.15 32.30 -47.46
CA VAL A 621 -17.75 32.60 -47.83
C VAL A 621 -16.89 31.33 -47.74
N TYR A 622 -17.11 30.51 -46.70
CA TYR A 622 -16.47 29.16 -46.62
C TYR A 622 -16.88 28.24 -47.76
N ALA A 623 -18.17 28.22 -48.13
CA ALA A 623 -18.64 27.45 -49.29
C ALA A 623 -18.04 27.94 -50.62
N ALA A 624 -17.81 29.25 -50.75
CA ALA A 624 -17.17 29.83 -51.97
C ALA A 624 -15.67 29.51 -52.01
N VAL A 625 -14.95 29.57 -50.87
CA VAL A 625 -13.51 29.25 -50.81
C VAL A 625 -13.27 27.73 -50.98
N PHE A 626 -14.04 26.86 -50.32
CA PHE A 626 -13.97 25.43 -50.52
C PHE A 626 -14.47 25.01 -51.90
N GLY A 627 -15.49 25.66 -52.46
CA GLY A 627 -15.93 25.47 -53.85
C GLY A 627 -14.88 25.87 -54.85
N ALA A 628 -14.18 26.97 -54.66
CA ALA A 628 -13.07 27.40 -55.52
C ALA A 628 -11.84 26.48 -55.40
N LEU A 629 -11.49 26.01 -54.20
CA LEU A 629 -10.43 25.03 -53.97
C LEU A 629 -10.78 23.65 -54.58
N ALA A 630 -12.01 23.19 -54.47
CA ALA A 630 -12.49 21.94 -55.09
C ALA A 630 -12.50 22.06 -56.62
N LEU A 631 -12.86 23.18 -57.19
CA LEU A 631 -12.79 23.45 -58.62
C LEU A 631 -11.35 23.55 -59.13
N ALA A 632 -10.44 24.19 -58.40
CA ALA A 632 -9.02 24.21 -58.71
C ALA A 632 -8.38 22.80 -58.65
N TYR A 633 -8.74 22.00 -57.64
CA TYR A 633 -8.29 20.62 -57.54
C TYR A 633 -8.84 19.72 -58.66
N ALA A 634 -10.09 19.89 -59.05
CA ALA A 634 -10.70 19.18 -60.15
C ALA A 634 -10.09 19.60 -61.51
N ALA A 635 -9.74 20.89 -61.67
CA ALA A 635 -9.06 21.38 -62.87
C ALA A 635 -7.61 20.87 -63.00
N CYS A 636 -6.88 20.74 -61.88
CA CYS A 636 -5.55 20.13 -61.83
C CYS A 636 -5.57 18.62 -62.15
N ARG A 637 -6.64 17.90 -61.82
CA ARG A 637 -6.80 16.46 -62.11
C ARG A 637 -7.18 16.16 -63.57
N ARG A 638 -7.69 17.14 -64.33
CA ARG A 638 -8.00 17.01 -65.75
C ARG A 638 -6.82 17.33 -66.69
N ARG A 639 -5.66 17.69 -66.12
CA ARG A 639 -4.43 17.98 -66.87
C ARG A 639 -3.30 16.96 -66.63
N LYS A 640 -3.60 15.78 -66.10
CA LYS A 640 -2.70 14.60 -66.13
C LYS A 640 -3.28 13.48 -66.92
#